data_5f03a688b13aea40acac67e822b809fb
#
_entry.id   5f03a688b13aea40acac67e822b809fb
#
_cell.length_a   1.000
_cell.length_b   1.000
_cell.length_c   1.000
_cell.angle_alpha   90.00
_cell.angle_beta   90.00
_cell.angle_gamma   90.00
#
_symmetry.space_group_name_H-M   'P 1'
#
loop_
_entity.id
_entity.type
_entity.pdbx_description
1 polymer ?
#
loop_
_entity_poly.entity_id
_entity_poly.type
_entity_poly.pdbx_seq_one_letter_code
_entity_poly.pdbx_strand_id
1 'polypeptide(L)'
;HATEFVRVRPGTHIPTIYGMLWHIFQNGWEDKEFIRQRVYGMDEVRKEVEKWTPDEVERVTGLPEAQVKRVAEIFAKQRPSTLIWAMGQTQFTVGTANVRASCILLLATGNVGNFGNGANIFRGHCNVQGATDLGLDIVTLPLYYGLVEGAWKHWCRVWEVDYDWMLSRFDSKQVMETPGIPSTRWFDATLLPKDQVAQKDNLKAMLVFGHGGNTVTRMPQAAKGIEKLELLVVGDPHPTTWAALSERKNDTYLLPICTQFETSGSRTASNRSLQWGEQIVKPIFESKDDYEAMYLLAKRLGLADLMFKNIKLEGSRPLAEDILREINRGGWSTGYCGQSPERLKLHMANQKDFELVTLRAKDGPAKGDYYGLPWPCWGTPEFKHPGTHTLYNTNLNVKDGGSTFRARFGVEREVKLPDGTTRKDNLLAEGSYSLGSEIQDGYPEFTYGVLKKLGWDKDLTPAEKAVIERVGGNNPDAVSWAIDLSGGIQRVAMEHGCIHYGNGKARANAWNLPDPIPVHREPIYTPRADLVAKYPTRPDAKEFRVPNTGFTVQKTAVEKGIAKQFPLILTSGRLVEYEGGGEETRSNKWLAELQQDMFIEINPADAAERGIRDGGWVFVWGPEMESGKATRMKALVTERVGKGVTWCPFHFAGWFQTVDQRGNYPKGCDPIVLGESVNTITTYGFDPVTGMQEPKATLCQIKAA
;
A
#
# COMPACT_ATOMS: atom_id res chain seq x y z
N HIS A 1 -5.86 -16.66 -22.12
CA HIS A 1 -7.24 -16.18 -21.94
C HIS A 1 -7.44 -14.69 -22.19
N ALA A 2 -6.35 -13.95 -22.59
CA ALA A 2 -6.46 -12.55 -22.96
C ALA A 2 -6.81 -12.41 -24.45
N THR A 3 -7.62 -11.41 -24.82
CA THR A 3 -7.88 -11.04 -26.20
C THR A 3 -6.63 -10.46 -26.87
N GLU A 4 -5.84 -9.71 -26.10
CA GLU A 4 -4.57 -9.13 -26.49
C GLU A 4 -3.54 -9.37 -25.38
N PHE A 5 -2.42 -10.01 -25.70
CA PHE A 5 -1.35 -10.27 -24.75
C PHE A 5 -0.17 -9.33 -25.02
N VAL A 6 0.10 -8.45 -24.07
CA VAL A 6 1.17 -7.44 -24.16
C VAL A 6 2.30 -7.83 -23.23
N ARG A 7 3.47 -8.18 -23.81
CA ARG A 7 4.65 -8.57 -23.06
C ARG A 7 5.65 -7.41 -23.00
N VAL A 8 5.63 -6.66 -21.92
CA VAL A 8 6.55 -5.55 -21.71
C VAL A 8 7.89 -6.03 -21.15
N ARG A 9 8.98 -5.34 -21.44
CA ARG A 9 10.22 -5.50 -20.70
C ARG A 9 10.00 -5.08 -19.23
N PRO A 10 10.39 -5.90 -18.24
CA PRO A 10 10.27 -5.51 -16.83
C PRO A 10 10.90 -4.14 -16.55
N GLY A 11 10.19 -3.28 -15.79
CA GLY A 11 10.62 -1.91 -15.51
C GLY A 11 10.13 -0.84 -16.48
N THR A 12 9.35 -1.19 -17.53
CA THR A 12 8.90 -0.23 -18.55
C THR A 12 7.41 0.10 -18.50
N HIS A 13 6.81 0.13 -17.29
CA HIS A 13 5.39 0.43 -17.13
C HIS A 13 5.02 1.84 -17.58
N ILE A 14 5.78 2.87 -17.16
CA ILE A 14 5.53 4.26 -17.52
C ILE A 14 5.62 4.45 -19.05
N PRO A 15 6.68 4.03 -19.75
CA PRO A 15 6.75 4.10 -21.21
C PRO A 15 5.57 3.44 -21.90
N THR A 16 5.12 2.28 -21.45
CA THR A 16 3.98 1.58 -22.01
C THR A 16 2.69 2.40 -21.86
N ILE A 17 2.43 2.91 -20.66
CA ILE A 17 1.25 3.74 -20.39
C ILE A 17 1.32 5.06 -21.15
N TYR A 18 2.48 5.69 -21.21
CA TYR A 18 2.65 6.93 -21.94
C TYR A 18 2.56 6.76 -23.46
N GLY A 19 3.00 5.61 -23.99
CA GLY A 19 2.72 5.23 -25.38
C GLY A 19 1.22 5.11 -25.65
N MET A 20 0.45 4.50 -24.74
CA MET A 20 -1.01 4.48 -24.85
C MET A 20 -1.60 5.90 -24.79
N LEU A 21 -1.17 6.73 -23.84
CA LEU A 21 -1.62 8.12 -23.73
C LEU A 21 -1.23 8.96 -24.95
N TRP A 22 -0.07 8.73 -25.52
CA TRP A 22 0.34 9.38 -26.78
C TRP A 22 -0.68 9.14 -27.89
N HIS A 23 -1.05 7.90 -28.15
CA HIS A 23 -2.07 7.55 -29.13
C HIS A 23 -3.44 8.12 -28.77
N ILE A 24 -3.83 8.09 -27.50
CA ILE A 24 -5.10 8.65 -27.02
C ILE A 24 -5.17 10.15 -27.31
N PHE A 25 -4.13 10.89 -26.99
CA PHE A 25 -4.09 12.34 -27.24
C PHE A 25 -4.00 12.72 -28.71
N GLN A 26 -3.18 11.98 -29.50
CA GLN A 26 -3.05 12.25 -30.93
C GLN A 26 -4.34 11.96 -31.71
N ASN A 27 -5.14 11.04 -31.26
CA ASN A 27 -6.40 10.66 -31.93
C ASN A 27 -7.64 11.28 -31.28
N GLY A 28 -7.49 12.10 -30.23
CA GLY A 28 -8.61 12.73 -29.52
C GLY A 28 -9.55 11.75 -28.82
N TRP A 29 -9.00 10.62 -28.31
CA TRP A 29 -9.79 9.58 -27.63
C TRP A 29 -9.95 9.84 -26.11
N GLU A 30 -9.35 10.91 -25.60
CA GLU A 30 -9.49 11.30 -24.20
C GLU A 30 -10.88 11.87 -23.90
N ASP A 31 -11.28 11.80 -22.63
CA ASP A 31 -12.48 12.43 -22.13
C ASP A 31 -12.18 13.90 -21.73
N LYS A 32 -12.30 14.81 -22.70
CA LYS A 32 -11.95 16.21 -22.53
C LYS A 32 -12.80 16.91 -21.46
N GLU A 33 -14.08 16.53 -21.35
CA GLU A 33 -14.97 17.15 -20.39
C GLU A 33 -14.67 16.67 -18.97
N PHE A 34 -14.43 15.38 -18.77
CA PHE A 34 -13.99 14.83 -17.50
C PHE A 34 -12.65 15.46 -17.04
N ILE A 35 -11.69 15.58 -17.96
CA ILE A 35 -10.39 16.22 -17.67
C ILE A 35 -10.61 17.66 -17.21
N ARG A 36 -11.40 18.44 -17.96
CA ARG A 36 -11.68 19.84 -17.63
C ARG A 36 -12.31 20.00 -16.24
N GLN A 37 -13.27 19.14 -15.90
CA GLN A 37 -14.01 19.26 -14.64
C GLN A 37 -13.27 18.63 -13.46
N ARG A 38 -12.56 17.55 -13.67
CA ARG A 38 -12.13 16.64 -12.58
C ARG A 38 -10.63 16.37 -12.49
N VAL A 39 -9.82 16.92 -13.40
CA VAL A 39 -8.37 16.66 -13.40
C VAL A 39 -7.59 17.96 -13.38
N TYR A 40 -6.60 18.01 -12.48
CA TYR A 40 -5.61 19.09 -12.44
C TYR A 40 -4.26 18.57 -12.99
N GLY A 41 -3.60 19.39 -13.83
CA GLY A 41 -2.24 19.12 -14.30
C GLY A 41 -2.17 18.14 -15.47
N MET A 42 -3.24 18.01 -16.28
CA MET A 42 -3.19 17.12 -17.47
C MET A 42 -2.35 17.72 -18.61
N ASP A 43 -2.19 19.03 -18.68
CA ASP A 43 -1.39 19.67 -19.71
C ASP A 43 0.11 19.42 -19.52
N GLU A 44 0.56 19.36 -18.26
CA GLU A 44 1.93 18.96 -17.92
C GLU A 44 2.17 17.48 -18.26
N VAL A 45 1.16 16.63 -18.04
CA VAL A 45 1.22 15.23 -18.49
C VAL A 45 1.36 15.13 -20.00
N ARG A 46 0.58 15.93 -20.77
CA ARG A 46 0.69 15.95 -22.26
C ARG A 46 2.11 16.28 -22.71
N LYS A 47 2.73 17.30 -22.11
CA LYS A 47 4.13 17.68 -22.41
C LYS A 47 5.13 16.54 -22.14
N GLU A 48 4.92 15.79 -21.05
CA GLU A 48 5.77 14.63 -20.76
C GLU A 48 5.51 13.49 -21.76
N VAL A 49 4.25 13.24 -22.10
CA VAL A 49 3.83 12.19 -23.04
C VAL A 49 4.32 12.46 -24.46
N GLU A 50 4.45 13.71 -24.91
CA GLU A 50 4.97 14.07 -26.24
C GLU A 50 6.36 13.47 -26.52
N LYS A 51 7.17 13.26 -25.51
CA LYS A 51 8.49 12.64 -25.63
C LYS A 51 8.43 11.14 -25.94
N TRP A 52 7.30 10.51 -25.71
CA TRP A 52 7.09 9.07 -25.86
C TRP A 52 6.45 8.75 -27.21
N THR A 53 7.17 9.11 -28.27
CA THR A 53 6.78 8.74 -29.63
C THR A 53 6.76 7.22 -29.81
N PRO A 54 6.01 6.69 -30.77
CA PRO A 54 5.97 5.24 -31.03
C PRO A 54 7.35 4.58 -31.12
N ASP A 55 8.29 5.18 -31.83
CA ASP A 55 9.66 4.68 -31.97
C ASP A 55 10.39 4.62 -30.62
N GLU A 56 10.23 5.65 -29.79
CA GLU A 56 10.86 5.67 -28.47
C GLU A 56 10.23 4.64 -27.53
N VAL A 57 8.91 4.48 -27.58
CA VAL A 57 8.19 3.44 -26.81
C VAL A 57 8.67 2.06 -27.23
N GLU A 58 8.73 1.75 -28.53
CA GLU A 58 9.22 0.47 -29.03
C GLU A 58 10.68 0.22 -28.63
N ARG A 59 11.54 1.24 -28.77
CA ARG A 59 12.95 1.16 -28.38
C ARG A 59 13.14 0.81 -26.90
N VAL A 60 12.31 1.37 -26.03
CA VAL A 60 12.44 1.20 -24.57
C VAL A 60 11.71 -0.05 -24.08
N THR A 61 10.52 -0.32 -24.59
CA THR A 61 9.64 -1.39 -24.10
C THR A 61 9.76 -2.70 -24.87
N GLY A 62 10.16 -2.64 -26.13
CA GLY A 62 10.10 -3.76 -27.07
C GLY A 62 8.71 -4.01 -27.65
N LEU A 63 7.74 -3.10 -27.44
CA LEU A 63 6.37 -3.27 -27.93
C LEU A 63 6.19 -2.56 -29.29
N PRO A 64 5.69 -3.27 -30.32
CA PRO A 64 5.38 -2.65 -31.59
C PRO A 64 4.31 -1.57 -31.46
N GLU A 65 4.48 -0.45 -32.20
CA GLU A 65 3.51 0.66 -32.23
C GLU A 65 2.07 0.18 -32.42
N ALA A 66 1.85 -0.70 -33.41
CA ALA A 66 0.51 -1.20 -33.74
C ALA A 66 -0.18 -1.87 -32.53
N GLN A 67 0.57 -2.59 -31.68
CA GLN A 67 0.05 -3.23 -30.50
C GLN A 67 -0.31 -2.20 -29.42
N VAL A 68 0.57 -1.23 -29.17
CA VAL A 68 0.33 -0.16 -28.18
C VAL A 68 -0.90 0.66 -28.58
N LYS A 69 -1.01 1.05 -29.86
CA LYS A 69 -2.15 1.78 -30.42
C LYS A 69 -3.46 1.01 -30.25
N ARG A 70 -3.44 -0.30 -30.60
CA ARG A 70 -4.62 -1.15 -30.46
C ARG A 70 -5.12 -1.24 -29.02
N VAL A 71 -4.23 -1.45 -28.05
CA VAL A 71 -4.59 -1.53 -26.63
C VAL A 71 -5.09 -0.17 -26.12
N ALA A 72 -4.46 0.93 -26.53
CA ALA A 72 -4.90 2.28 -26.22
C ALA A 72 -6.31 2.56 -26.72
N GLU A 73 -6.61 2.16 -27.97
CA GLU A 73 -7.92 2.33 -28.60
C GLU A 73 -8.99 1.51 -27.87
N ILE A 74 -8.71 0.24 -27.57
CA ILE A 74 -9.64 -0.62 -26.80
C ILE A 74 -9.95 0.03 -25.46
N PHE A 75 -8.92 0.43 -24.69
CA PHE A 75 -9.08 1.00 -23.37
C PHE A 75 -9.86 2.32 -23.36
N ALA A 76 -9.60 3.18 -24.33
CA ALA A 76 -10.24 4.49 -24.40
C ALA A 76 -11.68 4.45 -24.96
N LYS A 77 -11.98 3.53 -25.88
CA LYS A 77 -13.27 3.50 -26.60
C LYS A 77 -14.25 2.46 -26.08
N GLN A 78 -13.78 1.33 -25.55
CA GLN A 78 -14.66 0.29 -25.00
C GLN A 78 -14.88 0.57 -23.50
N ARG A 79 -15.77 1.51 -23.19
CA ARG A 79 -16.09 1.91 -21.81
C ARG A 79 -17.33 1.18 -21.31
N PRO A 80 -17.43 0.88 -20.00
CA PRO A 80 -16.43 1.18 -18.95
C PRO A 80 -15.21 0.27 -19.03
N SER A 81 -14.02 0.83 -18.82
CA SER A 81 -12.78 0.08 -18.72
C SER A 81 -12.23 0.14 -17.29
N THR A 82 -11.72 -0.97 -16.81
CA THR A 82 -11.06 -1.06 -15.51
C THR A 82 -9.59 -1.39 -15.66
N LEU A 83 -8.77 -0.89 -14.77
CA LEU A 83 -7.36 -1.19 -14.71
C LEU A 83 -7.05 -1.97 -13.43
N ILE A 84 -6.49 -3.18 -13.59
CA ILE A 84 -6.20 -4.08 -12.49
C ILE A 84 -4.70 -4.23 -12.36
N TRP A 85 -4.17 -4.06 -11.14
CA TRP A 85 -2.77 -4.34 -10.84
C TRP A 85 -2.56 -4.85 -9.42
N ALA A 86 -1.37 -5.34 -9.17
CA ALA A 86 -0.89 -5.75 -7.86
C ALA A 86 0.59 -5.35 -7.71
N MET A 87 1.34 -6.10 -6.93
CA MET A 87 2.74 -5.81 -6.61
C MET A 87 3.69 -5.86 -7.81
N GLY A 88 3.30 -6.52 -8.91
CA GLY A 88 4.09 -6.53 -10.16
C GLY A 88 4.36 -5.16 -10.76
N GLN A 89 3.50 -4.18 -10.49
CA GLN A 89 3.67 -2.78 -10.91
C GLN A 89 4.32 -1.91 -9.83
N THR A 90 4.13 -2.23 -8.55
CA THR A 90 4.54 -1.37 -7.42
C THR A 90 5.94 -1.66 -6.90
N GLN A 91 6.46 -2.86 -7.10
CA GLN A 91 7.77 -3.28 -6.57
C GLN A 91 8.93 -2.90 -7.51
N PHE A 92 9.09 -1.58 -7.69
CA PHE A 92 10.15 -0.93 -8.46
C PHE A 92 10.64 0.32 -7.75
N THR A 93 11.83 0.80 -8.09
CA THR A 93 12.34 2.12 -7.66
C THR A 93 11.44 3.27 -8.08
N VAL A 94 10.62 3.08 -9.09
CA VAL A 94 9.60 4.03 -9.57
C VAL A 94 8.18 3.52 -9.31
N GLY A 95 7.98 2.70 -8.27
CA GLY A 95 6.69 2.05 -7.98
C GLY A 95 5.54 3.04 -7.82
N THR A 96 5.73 4.08 -7.03
CA THR A 96 4.74 5.16 -6.88
C THR A 96 4.44 5.86 -8.21
N ALA A 97 5.47 6.14 -9.03
CA ALA A 97 5.28 6.75 -10.34
C ALA A 97 4.54 5.82 -11.31
N ASN A 98 4.80 4.51 -11.29
CA ASN A 98 4.06 3.51 -12.09
C ASN A 98 2.57 3.52 -11.77
N VAL A 99 2.22 3.50 -10.48
CA VAL A 99 0.81 3.54 -10.02
C VAL A 99 0.15 4.84 -10.46
N ARG A 100 0.82 5.98 -10.31
CA ARG A 100 0.30 7.28 -10.74
C ARG A 100 0.09 7.36 -12.25
N ALA A 101 1.01 6.83 -13.06
CA ALA A 101 0.83 6.77 -14.51
C ALA A 101 -0.42 5.96 -14.88
N SER A 102 -0.68 4.84 -14.22
CA SER A 102 -1.90 4.06 -14.39
C SER A 102 -3.16 4.84 -14.01
N CYS A 103 -3.14 5.57 -12.89
CA CYS A 103 -4.24 6.45 -12.50
C CYS A 103 -4.45 7.59 -13.51
N ILE A 104 -3.38 8.15 -14.07
CA ILE A 104 -3.46 9.19 -15.12
C ILE A 104 -4.15 8.65 -16.37
N LEU A 105 -3.88 7.41 -16.77
CA LEU A 105 -4.58 6.78 -17.91
C LEU A 105 -6.09 6.67 -17.66
N LEU A 106 -6.49 6.26 -16.46
CA LEU A 106 -7.90 6.23 -16.05
C LEU A 106 -8.53 7.63 -16.07
N LEU A 107 -7.83 8.65 -15.55
CA LEU A 107 -8.29 10.03 -15.53
C LEU A 107 -8.40 10.63 -16.95
N ALA A 108 -7.43 10.33 -17.81
CA ALA A 108 -7.44 10.84 -19.18
C ALA A 108 -8.62 10.29 -20.00
N THR A 109 -9.08 9.08 -19.68
CA THR A 109 -10.17 8.42 -20.39
C THR A 109 -11.52 8.49 -19.65
N GLY A 110 -11.60 9.16 -18.50
CA GLY A 110 -12.84 9.26 -17.72
C GLY A 110 -13.32 7.91 -17.14
N ASN A 111 -12.43 6.92 -17.04
CA ASN A 111 -12.75 5.61 -16.48
C ASN A 111 -12.67 5.62 -14.94
N VAL A 112 -13.41 6.54 -14.31
CA VAL A 112 -13.44 6.75 -12.86
C VAL A 112 -14.86 7.11 -12.42
N GLY A 113 -15.31 6.56 -11.28
CA GLY A 113 -16.52 6.98 -10.61
C GLY A 113 -17.82 6.31 -11.07
N ASN A 114 -17.75 5.28 -11.88
CA ASN A 114 -18.91 4.49 -12.31
C ASN A 114 -18.69 2.99 -12.11
N PHE A 115 -19.78 2.22 -12.16
CA PHE A 115 -19.69 0.76 -12.13
C PHE A 115 -18.88 0.23 -13.32
N GLY A 116 -18.01 -0.75 -13.05
CA GLY A 116 -17.22 -1.42 -14.07
C GLY A 116 -15.97 -0.65 -14.53
N ASN A 117 -15.67 0.50 -13.94
CA ASN A 117 -14.44 1.23 -14.22
C ASN A 117 -13.57 1.45 -12.97
N GLY A 118 -12.46 2.13 -13.13
CA GLY A 118 -11.57 2.54 -12.04
C GLY A 118 -10.34 1.68 -11.86
N ALA A 119 -9.66 1.93 -10.76
CA ALA A 119 -8.48 1.22 -10.31
C ALA A 119 -8.89 0.09 -9.36
N ASN A 120 -8.61 -1.14 -9.75
CA ASN A 120 -8.89 -2.33 -8.94
C ASN A 120 -7.58 -3.02 -8.58
N ILE A 121 -7.16 -2.89 -7.33
CA ILE A 121 -5.88 -3.39 -6.86
C ILE A 121 -6.07 -4.76 -6.20
N PHE A 122 -5.43 -5.79 -6.75
CA PHE A 122 -5.36 -7.09 -6.10
C PHE A 122 -4.27 -7.08 -5.06
N ARG A 123 -4.63 -6.74 -3.82
CA ARG A 123 -3.72 -6.81 -2.68
C ARG A 123 -3.45 -8.27 -2.31
N GLY A 124 -2.26 -8.57 -1.78
CA GLY A 124 -1.86 -9.94 -1.53
C GLY A 124 -2.53 -10.57 -0.32
N HIS A 125 -2.20 -10.07 0.86
CA HIS A 125 -2.66 -10.66 2.12
C HIS A 125 -4.08 -10.26 2.51
N CYS A 126 -4.75 -11.15 3.26
CA CYS A 126 -5.93 -10.81 4.03
C CYS A 126 -5.61 -9.64 4.96
N ASN A 127 -6.48 -8.62 4.98
CA ASN A 127 -6.34 -7.42 5.81
C ASN A 127 -5.12 -6.53 5.53
N VAL A 128 -4.39 -6.70 4.42
CA VAL A 128 -3.29 -5.78 4.09
C VAL A 128 -3.78 -4.33 3.90
N GLN A 129 -5.00 -4.14 3.43
CA GLN A 129 -5.64 -2.83 3.36
C GLN A 129 -5.83 -2.25 4.77
N GLY A 130 -6.39 -3.04 5.70
CA GLY A 130 -6.62 -2.61 7.07
C GLY A 130 -5.32 -2.32 7.83
N ALA A 131 -4.27 -3.12 7.62
CA ALA A 131 -2.96 -2.86 8.19
C ALA A 131 -2.44 -1.47 7.77
N THR A 132 -2.56 -1.11 6.48
CA THR A 132 -2.18 0.21 5.98
C THR A 132 -3.09 1.31 6.52
N ASP A 133 -4.41 1.09 6.53
CA ASP A 133 -5.39 2.05 7.06
C ASP A 133 -5.13 2.41 8.53
N LEU A 134 -4.68 1.44 9.33
CA LEU A 134 -4.43 1.62 10.75
C LEU A 134 -3.03 2.16 11.10
N GLY A 135 -2.23 2.48 10.09
CA GLY A 135 -0.93 3.11 10.29
C GLY A 135 0.20 2.14 10.65
N LEU A 136 0.08 0.85 10.30
CA LEU A 136 1.23 -0.06 10.29
C LEU A 136 2.14 0.31 9.10
N ASP A 137 2.59 1.55 9.13
CA ASP A 137 3.38 2.20 8.10
C ASP A 137 4.38 3.14 8.78
N ILE A 138 5.48 3.42 8.09
CA ILE A 138 6.54 4.31 8.59
C ILE A 138 6.28 5.78 8.28
N VAL A 139 5.31 6.11 7.42
CA VAL A 139 5.07 7.47 6.90
C VAL A 139 3.80 8.11 7.42
N THR A 140 2.91 7.35 8.08
CA THR A 140 1.63 7.85 8.57
C THR A 140 1.31 7.39 10.00
N LEU A 141 0.49 8.19 10.67
CA LEU A 141 -0.32 7.78 11.82
C LEU A 141 -1.57 7.06 11.33
N PRO A 142 -2.36 6.41 12.22
CA PRO A 142 -3.58 5.74 11.80
C PRO A 142 -4.45 6.59 10.88
N LEU A 143 -5.11 5.92 9.91
CA LEU A 143 -6.04 6.51 8.95
C LEU A 143 -5.41 7.59 8.05
N TYR A 144 -4.14 7.40 7.69
CA TYR A 144 -3.38 8.27 6.76
C TYR A 144 -3.13 9.70 7.25
N TYR A 145 -3.21 9.94 8.56
CA TYR A 145 -2.73 11.19 9.13
C TYR A 145 -1.20 11.24 8.98
N GLY A 146 -0.67 12.38 8.51
CA GLY A 146 0.77 12.57 8.39
C GLY A 146 1.46 12.70 9.74
N LEU A 147 2.80 12.64 9.74
CA LEU A 147 3.61 12.73 10.96
C LEU A 147 3.81 14.16 11.47
N VAL A 148 2.99 15.11 11.05
CA VAL A 148 3.10 16.52 11.49
C VAL A 148 2.51 16.72 12.88
N GLU A 149 2.97 17.75 13.59
CA GLU A 149 2.58 18.06 14.98
C GLU A 149 1.05 18.04 15.19
N GLY A 150 0.29 18.66 14.27
CA GLY A 150 -1.17 18.72 14.39
C GLY A 150 -1.83 17.33 14.38
N ALA A 151 -1.32 16.41 13.57
CA ALA A 151 -1.79 15.03 13.51
C ALA A 151 -1.40 14.24 14.78
N TRP A 152 -0.18 14.42 15.27
CA TRP A 152 0.23 13.83 16.56
C TRP A 152 -0.64 14.32 17.72
N LYS A 153 -0.89 15.63 17.80
CA LYS A 153 -1.81 16.21 18.81
C LYS A 153 -3.22 15.68 18.68
N HIS A 154 -3.71 15.46 17.45
CA HIS A 154 -5.02 14.83 17.24
C HIS A 154 -5.06 13.41 17.81
N TRP A 155 -4.11 12.56 17.45
CA TRP A 155 -4.06 11.19 17.93
C TRP A 155 -3.77 11.09 19.43
N CYS A 156 -2.94 11.97 19.99
CA CYS A 156 -2.79 12.06 21.43
C CYS A 156 -4.12 12.35 22.15
N ARG A 157 -4.99 13.21 21.57
CA ARG A 157 -6.34 13.42 22.11
C ARG A 157 -7.24 12.17 21.98
N VAL A 158 -7.15 11.45 20.87
CA VAL A 158 -7.89 10.19 20.66
C VAL A 158 -7.49 9.16 21.71
N TRP A 159 -6.20 9.00 21.95
CA TRP A 159 -5.62 8.07 22.91
C TRP A 159 -5.66 8.61 24.36
N GLU A 160 -6.05 9.86 24.55
CA GLU A 160 -6.05 10.55 25.82
C GLU A 160 -4.67 10.52 26.51
N VAL A 161 -3.64 10.78 25.73
CA VAL A 161 -2.23 10.84 26.13
C VAL A 161 -1.75 12.27 26.00
N ASP A 162 -0.92 12.68 26.94
CA ASP A 162 -0.27 13.98 26.86
C ASP A 162 0.72 14.06 25.70
N TYR A 163 0.65 15.15 24.93
CA TYR A 163 1.50 15.30 23.73
C TYR A 163 2.98 15.48 24.10
N ASP A 164 3.29 16.21 25.17
CA ASP A 164 4.69 16.44 25.59
C ASP A 164 5.31 15.15 26.13
N TRP A 165 4.49 14.33 26.84
CA TRP A 165 4.89 12.98 27.20
C TRP A 165 5.19 12.13 25.96
N MET A 166 4.31 12.15 24.95
CA MET A 166 4.52 11.42 23.71
C MET A 166 5.80 11.90 22.99
N LEU A 167 5.99 13.20 22.87
CA LEU A 167 7.20 13.80 22.29
C LEU A 167 8.46 13.35 23.03
N SER A 168 8.41 13.24 24.36
CA SER A 168 9.55 12.80 25.18
C SER A 168 9.99 11.35 24.93
N ARG A 169 9.21 10.56 24.19
CA ARG A 169 9.57 9.19 23.78
C ARG A 169 10.43 9.13 22.53
N PHE A 170 10.63 10.26 21.88
CA PHE A 170 11.48 10.40 20.70
C PHE A 170 12.74 11.20 21.05
N ASP A 171 13.83 10.97 20.31
CA ASP A 171 15.10 11.71 20.51
C ASP A 171 14.93 13.22 20.25
N SER A 172 14.01 13.60 19.38
CA SER A 172 13.66 14.98 19.06
C SER A 172 12.33 15.07 18.32
N LYS A 173 11.75 16.27 18.27
CA LYS A 173 10.57 16.57 17.46
C LYS A 173 10.80 16.23 15.98
N GLN A 174 11.99 16.50 15.45
CA GLN A 174 12.33 16.16 14.07
C GLN A 174 12.25 14.64 13.83
N VAL A 175 12.75 13.82 14.76
CA VAL A 175 12.67 12.35 14.65
C VAL A 175 11.23 11.88 14.73
N MET A 176 10.39 12.50 15.57
CA MET A 176 8.96 12.19 15.70
C MET A 176 8.19 12.51 14.39
N GLU A 177 8.55 13.61 13.73
CA GLU A 177 7.86 14.10 12.53
C GLU A 177 8.43 13.56 11.20
N THR A 178 9.47 12.73 11.25
CA THR A 178 10.06 12.12 10.06
C THR A 178 9.73 10.65 9.93
N PRO A 179 9.60 10.13 8.71
CA PRO A 179 9.37 8.70 8.48
C PRO A 179 10.38 7.80 9.18
N GLY A 180 9.94 6.61 9.58
CA GLY A 180 10.79 5.58 10.16
C GLY A 180 11.69 4.89 9.14
N ILE A 181 12.15 3.70 9.47
CA ILE A 181 12.96 2.84 8.58
C ILE A 181 12.03 1.81 7.95
N PRO A 182 11.97 1.69 6.60
CA PRO A 182 11.14 0.69 5.94
C PRO A 182 11.50 -0.73 6.38
N SER A 183 10.50 -1.58 6.53
CA SER A 183 10.71 -3.01 6.82
C SER A 183 11.59 -3.71 5.79
N THR A 184 11.67 -3.18 4.58
CA THR A 184 12.54 -3.67 3.50
C THR A 184 14.00 -3.24 3.65
N ARG A 185 14.31 -2.34 4.59
CA ARG A 185 15.63 -1.75 4.82
C ARG A 185 16.11 -1.78 6.27
N TRP A 186 15.41 -2.48 7.15
CA TRP A 186 15.76 -2.51 8.58
C TRP A 186 17.22 -2.96 8.80
N PHE A 187 17.72 -3.90 7.97
CA PHE A 187 19.11 -4.39 8.08
C PHE A 187 20.14 -3.33 7.65
N ASP A 188 19.81 -2.39 6.78
CA ASP A 188 20.68 -1.25 6.49
C ASP A 188 20.92 -0.45 7.79
N ALA A 189 19.89 -0.27 8.62
CA ALA A 189 20.01 0.44 9.89
C ALA A 189 20.78 -0.36 10.97
N THR A 190 21.02 -1.64 10.79
CA THR A 190 21.92 -2.42 11.65
C THR A 190 23.35 -2.46 11.15
N LEU A 191 23.55 -2.45 9.83
CA LEU A 191 24.83 -2.71 9.17
C LEU A 191 25.61 -1.43 8.82
N LEU A 192 24.93 -0.34 8.54
CA LEU A 192 25.56 0.92 8.15
C LEU A 192 26.33 1.56 9.33
N PRO A 193 27.40 2.35 9.05
CA PRO A 193 28.02 3.20 10.04
C PRO A 193 27.00 4.10 10.74
N LYS A 194 27.21 4.36 12.03
CA LYS A 194 26.27 5.10 12.87
C LYS A 194 25.94 6.50 12.35
N ASP A 195 26.90 7.19 11.78
CA ASP A 195 26.76 8.53 11.19
C ASP A 195 25.89 8.57 9.94
N GLN A 196 25.64 7.42 9.33
CA GLN A 196 24.73 7.27 8.17
C GLN A 196 23.28 6.97 8.56
N VAL A 197 23.01 6.64 9.82
CA VAL A 197 21.66 6.34 10.33
C VAL A 197 21.14 7.56 11.11
N ALA A 198 20.05 8.15 10.62
CA ALA A 198 19.49 9.40 11.16
C ALA A 198 18.61 9.18 12.41
N GLN A 199 19.16 8.52 13.39
CA GLN A 199 18.59 8.36 14.74
C GLN A 199 19.73 8.13 15.74
N LYS A 200 19.43 8.13 17.04
CA LYS A 200 20.45 8.07 18.11
C LYS A 200 21.38 6.87 18.02
N ASP A 201 20.84 5.69 17.77
CA ASP A 201 21.57 4.42 17.69
C ASP A 201 21.23 3.65 16.42
N ASN A 202 22.07 2.70 16.02
CA ASN A 202 21.70 1.68 15.06
C ASN A 202 20.56 0.81 15.63
N LEU A 203 19.85 0.12 14.76
CA LEU A 203 18.80 -0.78 15.19
C LEU A 203 19.39 -1.95 16.00
N LYS A 204 18.89 -2.16 17.22
CA LYS A 204 19.39 -3.18 18.17
C LYS A 204 18.36 -4.26 18.46
N ALA A 205 17.07 -3.92 18.40
CA ALA A 205 15.98 -4.84 18.69
C ALA A 205 14.99 -4.90 17.52
N MET A 206 14.47 -6.08 17.24
CA MET A 206 13.42 -6.29 16.24
C MET A 206 12.34 -7.21 16.81
N LEU A 207 11.09 -6.73 16.78
CA LEU A 207 9.90 -7.53 17.07
C LEU A 207 9.16 -7.70 15.75
N VAL A 208 8.99 -8.93 15.30
CA VAL A 208 8.35 -9.28 14.04
C VAL A 208 7.07 -10.04 14.33
N PHE A 209 5.96 -9.55 13.81
CA PHE A 209 4.65 -10.20 13.94
C PHE A 209 4.05 -10.41 12.56
N GLY A 210 3.68 -11.64 12.22
CA GLY A 210 2.99 -11.98 10.98
C GLY A 210 3.77 -11.63 9.70
N HIS A 211 5.10 -11.83 9.68
CA HIS A 211 5.94 -11.48 8.53
C HIS A 211 7.00 -12.52 8.23
N GLY A 212 6.97 -13.08 7.01
CA GLY A 212 7.99 -14.00 6.54
C GLY A 212 9.28 -13.31 6.11
N GLY A 213 10.40 -13.73 6.68
CA GLY A 213 11.72 -13.17 6.39
C GLY A 213 12.17 -13.31 4.94
N ASN A 214 11.66 -14.31 4.23
CA ASN A 214 11.99 -14.59 2.83
C ASN A 214 11.33 -13.62 1.82
N THR A 215 10.50 -12.68 2.26
CA THR A 215 9.84 -11.69 1.39
C THR A 215 10.62 -10.38 1.24
N VAL A 216 11.72 -10.21 1.96
CA VAL A 216 12.59 -9.04 1.90
C VAL A 216 13.73 -9.26 0.91
N THR A 217 13.97 -8.31 0.01
CA THR A 217 15.11 -8.36 -0.93
C THR A 217 16.45 -8.38 -0.19
N ARG A 218 17.50 -8.82 -0.87
CA ARG A 218 18.85 -8.82 -0.33
C ARG A 218 18.98 -9.67 0.95
N MET A 219 18.39 -10.86 0.95
CA MET A 219 18.43 -11.75 2.12
C MET A 219 19.83 -12.02 2.68
N PRO A 220 20.93 -12.06 1.90
CA PRO A 220 22.27 -12.17 2.48
C PRO A 220 22.62 -11.00 3.42
N GLN A 221 22.18 -9.79 3.11
CA GLN A 221 22.37 -8.63 3.99
C GLN A 221 21.42 -8.68 5.19
N ALA A 222 20.18 -9.13 4.98
CA ALA A 222 19.25 -9.36 6.08
C ALA A 222 19.78 -10.39 7.09
N ALA A 223 20.37 -11.48 6.62
CA ALA A 223 21.02 -12.48 7.48
C ALA A 223 22.11 -11.84 8.36
N LYS A 224 23.01 -11.06 7.75
CA LYS A 224 24.05 -10.33 8.51
C LYS A 224 23.44 -9.30 9.48
N GLY A 225 22.31 -8.69 9.12
CA GLY A 225 21.58 -7.76 9.99
C GLY A 225 21.03 -8.47 11.22
N ILE A 226 20.45 -9.65 11.07
CA ILE A 226 19.94 -10.49 12.17
C ILE A 226 21.04 -10.80 13.18
N GLU A 227 22.25 -11.13 12.72
CA GLU A 227 23.40 -11.44 13.58
C GLU A 227 23.80 -10.24 14.48
N LYS A 228 23.53 -9.03 14.04
CA LYS A 228 23.87 -7.78 14.77
C LYS A 228 22.81 -7.39 15.80
N LEU A 229 21.60 -7.90 15.72
CA LEU A 229 20.54 -7.54 16.67
C LEU A 229 20.87 -8.08 18.07
N GLU A 230 20.66 -7.25 19.08
CA GLU A 230 20.76 -7.64 20.48
C GLU A 230 19.52 -8.45 20.91
N LEU A 231 18.33 -8.10 20.37
CA LEU A 231 17.05 -8.78 20.64
C LEU A 231 16.33 -9.09 19.32
N LEU A 232 15.88 -10.31 19.17
CA LEU A 232 14.95 -10.73 18.12
C LEU A 232 13.78 -11.49 18.73
N VAL A 233 12.57 -10.99 18.47
CA VAL A 233 11.31 -11.64 18.84
C VAL A 233 10.52 -11.89 17.57
N VAL A 234 10.09 -13.12 17.36
CA VAL A 234 9.29 -13.55 16.22
C VAL A 234 7.95 -14.07 16.73
N GLY A 235 6.88 -13.34 16.45
CA GLY A 235 5.51 -13.71 16.78
C GLY A 235 4.77 -14.15 15.51
N ASP A 236 4.45 -15.44 15.41
CA ASP A 236 3.81 -16.00 14.22
C ASP A 236 3.14 -17.34 14.59
N PRO A 237 2.10 -17.79 13.85
CA PRO A 237 1.56 -19.14 14.00
C PRO A 237 2.59 -20.26 13.70
N HIS A 238 3.56 -19.98 12.83
CA HIS A 238 4.68 -20.86 12.50
C HIS A 238 6.01 -20.14 12.64
N PRO A 239 7.10 -20.82 13.01
CA PRO A 239 8.44 -20.24 12.92
C PRO A 239 8.75 -19.80 11.50
N THR A 240 9.06 -18.52 11.32
CA THR A 240 9.36 -17.95 10.02
C THR A 240 10.85 -18.08 9.68
N THR A 241 11.18 -17.72 8.45
CA THR A 241 12.58 -17.66 7.99
C THR A 241 13.46 -16.76 8.89
N TRP A 242 12.89 -15.73 9.53
CA TRP A 242 13.63 -14.89 10.49
C TRP A 242 14.26 -15.69 11.64
N ALA A 243 13.59 -16.74 12.09
CA ALA A 243 14.07 -17.57 13.19
C ALA A 243 15.19 -18.51 12.77
N ALA A 244 15.28 -18.88 11.49
CA ALA A 244 16.17 -19.93 10.97
C ALA A 244 17.32 -19.41 10.08
N LEU A 245 17.26 -18.14 9.63
CA LEU A 245 18.13 -17.61 8.57
C LEU A 245 19.61 -17.48 8.98
N SER A 246 19.89 -17.22 10.24
CA SER A 246 21.24 -17.00 10.75
C SER A 246 21.43 -17.58 12.14
N GLU A 247 22.62 -18.06 12.44
CA GLU A 247 23.05 -18.36 13.80
C GLU A 247 23.31 -17.05 14.55
N ARG A 248 22.67 -16.91 15.70
CA ARG A 248 22.79 -15.73 16.56
C ARG A 248 23.62 -16.05 17.80
N LYS A 249 24.37 -15.05 18.27
CA LYS A 249 25.03 -15.12 19.59
C LYS A 249 24.04 -14.92 20.74
N ASN A 250 23.01 -14.12 20.50
CA ASN A 250 21.94 -13.82 21.45
C ASN A 250 20.70 -14.66 21.12
N ASP A 251 19.86 -14.89 22.11
CA ASP A 251 18.64 -15.69 21.95
C ASP A 251 17.67 -15.10 20.93
N THR A 252 16.94 -15.96 20.25
CA THR A 252 15.75 -15.62 19.47
C THR A 252 14.53 -16.13 20.21
N TYR A 253 13.59 -15.22 20.48
CA TYR A 253 12.34 -15.56 21.15
C TYR A 253 11.25 -15.83 20.12
N LEU A 254 10.66 -17.02 20.17
CA LEU A 254 9.53 -17.41 19.35
C LEU A 254 8.27 -17.33 20.21
N LEU A 255 7.30 -16.49 19.78
CA LEU A 255 6.02 -16.35 20.43
C LEU A 255 4.94 -16.99 19.57
N PRO A 256 4.21 -18.00 20.08
CA PRO A 256 3.10 -18.58 19.32
C PRO A 256 1.94 -17.60 19.27
N ILE A 257 1.63 -17.10 18.08
CA ILE A 257 0.53 -16.19 17.81
C ILE A 257 -0.63 -16.95 17.17
N CYS A 258 -1.86 -16.55 17.51
CA CYS A 258 -3.08 -17.14 16.98
C CYS A 258 -3.20 -16.99 15.47
N THR A 259 -3.81 -18.00 14.85
CA THR A 259 -4.31 -17.90 13.48
C THR A 259 -5.55 -17.02 13.42
N GLN A 260 -5.98 -16.64 12.22
CA GLN A 260 -7.20 -15.85 12.00
C GLN A 260 -8.49 -16.54 12.47
N PHE A 261 -8.48 -17.86 12.69
CA PHE A 261 -9.65 -18.62 13.18
C PHE A 261 -9.74 -18.66 14.71
N GLU A 262 -8.66 -18.30 15.39
CA GLU A 262 -8.52 -18.31 16.85
C GLU A 262 -8.73 -16.91 17.45
N THR A 263 -9.00 -15.90 16.66
CA THR A 263 -9.18 -14.50 17.07
C THR A 263 -10.37 -13.83 16.41
N SER A 264 -10.86 -12.75 17.00
CA SER A 264 -11.90 -11.89 16.44
C SER A 264 -11.32 -10.56 16.01
N GLY A 265 -11.95 -9.90 15.04
CA GLY A 265 -11.58 -8.55 14.64
C GLY A 265 -12.07 -8.18 13.25
N SER A 266 -11.83 -6.92 12.87
CA SER A 266 -12.15 -6.41 11.54
C SER A 266 -11.05 -6.73 10.53
N ARG A 267 -11.45 -6.93 9.28
CA ARG A 267 -10.56 -7.14 8.13
C ARG A 267 -11.03 -6.28 6.97
N THR A 268 -10.14 -5.46 6.43
CA THR A 268 -10.47 -4.61 5.28
C THR A 268 -10.08 -5.32 3.99
N ALA A 269 -11.06 -5.55 3.13
CA ALA A 269 -10.84 -6.11 1.79
C ALA A 269 -10.32 -5.06 0.80
N SER A 270 -9.77 -5.49 -0.32
CA SER A 270 -9.22 -4.59 -1.36
C SER A 270 -10.25 -3.63 -1.97
N ASN A 271 -11.53 -3.98 -1.93
CA ASN A 271 -12.64 -3.11 -2.32
C ASN A 271 -13.07 -2.11 -1.24
N ARG A 272 -12.29 -1.96 -0.17
CA ARG A 272 -12.47 -1.01 0.94
C ARG A 272 -13.64 -1.35 1.89
N SER A 273 -14.27 -2.52 1.77
CA SER A 273 -15.27 -2.97 2.72
C SER A 273 -14.60 -3.65 3.92
N LEU A 274 -15.12 -3.41 5.11
CA LEU A 274 -14.72 -4.10 6.32
C LEU A 274 -15.62 -5.32 6.55
N GLN A 275 -14.99 -6.40 6.96
CA GLN A 275 -15.67 -7.60 7.41
C GLN A 275 -15.29 -7.84 8.86
N TRP A 276 -16.23 -8.30 9.65
CA TRP A 276 -15.97 -8.74 11.01
C TRP A 276 -15.82 -10.26 11.03
N GLY A 277 -14.71 -10.75 11.55
CA GLY A 277 -14.49 -12.17 11.78
C GLY A 277 -14.65 -12.47 13.27
N GLU A 278 -15.48 -13.45 13.59
CA GLU A 278 -15.58 -13.98 14.95
C GLU A 278 -14.59 -15.13 15.16
N GLN A 279 -14.13 -15.32 16.37
CA GLN A 279 -13.37 -16.48 16.77
C GLN A 279 -14.18 -17.76 16.52
N ILE A 280 -13.61 -18.73 15.78
CA ILE A 280 -14.26 -19.99 15.43
C ILE A 280 -13.78 -21.12 16.32
N VAL A 281 -12.49 -21.15 16.62
CA VAL A 281 -11.85 -22.15 17.48
C VAL A 281 -11.09 -21.46 18.61
N LYS A 282 -10.90 -22.17 19.72
CA LYS A 282 -10.08 -21.65 20.81
C LYS A 282 -8.60 -21.66 20.40
N PRO A 283 -7.80 -20.70 20.91
CA PRO A 283 -6.35 -20.76 20.78
C PRO A 283 -5.80 -22.11 21.23
N ILE A 284 -4.90 -22.67 20.41
CA ILE A 284 -4.24 -23.93 20.72
C ILE A 284 -2.93 -23.68 21.48
N PHE A 285 -2.56 -24.60 22.35
CA PHE A 285 -1.37 -24.51 23.20
C PHE A 285 -1.30 -23.19 23.99
N GLU A 286 -0.17 -22.52 23.96
CA GLU A 286 0.08 -21.23 24.61
C GLU A 286 -0.12 -20.03 23.70
N SER A 287 -0.72 -20.22 22.51
CA SER A 287 -0.89 -19.13 21.54
C SER A 287 -1.75 -18.01 22.09
N LYS A 288 -1.37 -16.79 21.75
CA LYS A 288 -2.05 -15.54 22.11
C LYS A 288 -2.38 -14.80 20.82
N ASP A 289 -3.47 -14.04 20.83
CA ASP A 289 -3.66 -13.10 19.73
C ASP A 289 -2.66 -11.92 19.84
N ASP A 290 -2.51 -11.19 18.75
CA ASP A 290 -1.58 -10.06 18.69
C ASP A 290 -1.89 -9.01 19.76
N TYR A 291 -3.17 -8.75 20.04
CA TYR A 291 -3.61 -7.77 21.05
C TYR A 291 -3.21 -8.22 22.46
N GLU A 292 -3.39 -9.49 22.78
CA GLU A 292 -3.02 -10.05 24.08
C GLU A 292 -1.50 -10.04 24.26
N ALA A 293 -0.74 -10.41 23.23
CA ALA A 293 0.72 -10.36 23.26
C ALA A 293 1.21 -8.93 23.51
N MET A 294 0.64 -7.93 22.81
CA MET A 294 0.98 -6.51 23.01
C MET A 294 0.58 -5.99 24.39
N TYR A 295 -0.60 -6.39 24.90
CA TYR A 295 -1.03 -6.04 26.25
C TYR A 295 -0.09 -6.59 27.32
N LEU A 296 0.29 -7.87 27.20
CA LEU A 296 1.20 -8.50 28.15
C LEU A 296 2.57 -7.85 28.15
N LEU A 297 3.08 -7.48 26.96
CA LEU A 297 4.32 -6.72 26.84
C LEU A 297 4.19 -5.33 27.47
N ALA A 298 3.12 -4.59 27.16
CA ALA A 298 2.85 -3.28 27.75
C ALA A 298 2.75 -3.34 29.27
N LYS A 299 2.11 -4.38 29.81
CA LYS A 299 2.00 -4.61 31.26
C LYS A 299 3.38 -4.79 31.90
N ARG A 300 4.26 -5.58 31.29
CA ARG A 300 5.64 -5.77 31.77
C ARG A 300 6.48 -4.50 31.72
N LEU A 301 6.21 -3.63 30.74
CA LEU A 301 6.86 -2.34 30.58
C LEU A 301 6.25 -1.21 31.44
N GLY A 302 5.18 -1.48 32.18
CA GLY A 302 4.45 -0.47 32.96
C GLY A 302 3.64 0.52 32.12
N LEU A 303 3.28 0.15 30.88
CA LEU A 303 2.57 1.00 29.93
C LEU A 303 1.11 0.59 29.69
N ALA A 304 0.64 -0.51 30.29
CA ALA A 304 -0.68 -1.06 29.99
C ALA A 304 -1.81 -0.09 30.34
N ASP A 305 -1.75 0.57 31.51
CA ASP A 305 -2.76 1.53 31.95
C ASP A 305 -2.85 2.77 31.06
N LEU A 306 -1.79 3.06 30.33
CA LEU A 306 -1.75 4.16 29.37
C LEU A 306 -2.25 3.73 28.00
N MET A 307 -1.78 2.58 27.50
CA MET A 307 -2.04 2.11 26.13
C MET A 307 -3.44 1.49 25.99
N PHE A 308 -3.97 0.87 27.05
CA PHE A 308 -5.22 0.09 26.99
C PHE A 308 -6.32 0.65 27.91
N LYS A 309 -6.20 1.89 28.36
CA LYS A 309 -7.18 2.47 29.32
C LYS A 309 -8.62 2.55 28.80
N ASN A 310 -8.80 2.65 27.50
CA ASN A 310 -10.10 2.72 26.83
C ASN A 310 -10.54 1.37 26.26
N ILE A 311 -9.77 0.31 26.48
CA ILE A 311 -9.98 -1.03 25.94
C ILE A 311 -10.34 -1.97 27.07
N LYS A 312 -11.50 -2.58 27.01
CA LYS A 312 -11.90 -3.61 27.98
C LYS A 312 -11.09 -4.87 27.77
N LEU A 313 -10.88 -5.58 28.87
CA LEU A 313 -10.14 -6.84 28.90
C LEU A 313 -11.05 -7.99 29.30
N GLU A 314 -10.91 -9.12 28.62
CA GLU A 314 -11.40 -10.42 29.06
C GLU A 314 -10.20 -11.25 29.56
N GLY A 315 -9.97 -11.23 30.88
CA GLY A 315 -8.72 -11.72 31.46
C GLY A 315 -7.53 -10.85 31.03
N SER A 316 -6.61 -11.39 30.22
CA SER A 316 -5.50 -10.63 29.61
C SER A 316 -5.77 -10.21 28.16
N ARG A 317 -6.90 -10.57 27.59
CA ARG A 317 -7.23 -10.33 26.20
C ARG A 317 -7.99 -9.02 26.00
N PRO A 318 -7.44 -8.05 25.24
CA PRO A 318 -8.16 -6.83 24.85
C PRO A 318 -9.33 -7.14 23.91
N LEU A 319 -10.45 -6.43 24.07
CA LEU A 319 -11.59 -6.57 23.17
C LEU A 319 -11.31 -5.88 21.82
N ALA A 320 -11.35 -6.63 20.74
CA ALA A 320 -11.15 -6.13 19.38
C ALA A 320 -12.16 -5.04 19.00
N GLU A 321 -13.38 -5.12 19.52
CA GLU A 321 -14.43 -4.10 19.35
C GLU A 321 -14.01 -2.74 19.90
N ASP A 322 -13.41 -2.71 21.08
CA ASP A 322 -12.99 -1.45 21.70
C ASP A 322 -11.78 -0.86 20.98
N ILE A 323 -10.88 -1.70 20.44
CA ILE A 323 -9.76 -1.26 19.59
C ILE A 323 -10.31 -0.55 18.35
N LEU A 324 -11.27 -1.15 17.65
CA LEU A 324 -11.88 -0.52 16.49
C LEU A 324 -12.63 0.77 16.83
N ARG A 325 -13.35 0.81 17.97
CA ARG A 325 -14.03 2.03 18.44
C ARG A 325 -13.06 3.17 18.75
N GLU A 326 -11.91 2.87 19.35
CA GLU A 326 -10.87 3.88 19.59
C GLU A 326 -10.34 4.46 18.29
N ILE A 327 -10.05 3.61 17.29
CA ILE A 327 -9.62 4.04 15.97
C ILE A 327 -10.71 4.88 15.29
N ASN A 328 -11.95 4.43 15.31
CA ASN A 328 -13.07 5.14 14.71
C ASN A 328 -13.23 6.56 15.28
N ARG A 329 -12.98 6.74 16.58
CA ARG A 329 -13.04 8.04 17.24
C ARG A 329 -12.10 9.09 16.65
N GLY A 330 -10.98 8.65 16.08
CA GLY A 330 -10.01 9.51 15.37
C GLY A 330 -10.29 9.69 13.88
N GLY A 331 -11.21 8.93 13.31
CA GLY A 331 -11.33 8.71 11.86
C GLY A 331 -12.36 9.56 11.11
N TRP A 332 -12.73 10.73 11.63
CA TRP A 332 -13.77 11.56 11.00
C TRP A 332 -13.35 12.12 9.62
N SER A 333 -12.15 12.67 9.51
CA SER A 333 -11.67 13.26 8.25
C SER A 333 -11.49 12.26 7.11
N THR A 334 -11.31 11.00 7.44
CA THR A 334 -11.08 9.94 6.46
C THR A 334 -12.32 9.09 6.22
N GLY A 335 -13.37 9.29 7.03
CA GLY A 335 -14.59 8.51 6.91
C GLY A 335 -14.44 7.07 7.39
N TYR A 336 -13.66 6.84 8.43
CA TYR A 336 -13.52 5.50 9.03
C TYR A 336 -14.48 5.29 10.21
N CYS A 337 -15.01 6.37 10.77
CA CYS A 337 -15.81 6.37 11.99
C CYS A 337 -17.17 5.67 11.87
N GLY A 338 -17.71 5.48 10.68
CA GLY A 338 -18.98 4.80 10.47
C GLY A 338 -18.92 3.26 10.47
N GLN A 339 -17.75 2.70 10.39
CA GLN A 339 -17.51 1.25 10.32
C GLN A 339 -17.44 0.64 11.73
N SER A 340 -18.51 0.77 12.52
CA SER A 340 -18.54 0.28 13.89
C SER A 340 -18.63 -1.24 13.97
N PRO A 341 -18.12 -1.87 15.04
CA PRO A 341 -18.24 -3.32 15.24
C PRO A 341 -19.69 -3.81 15.16
N GLU A 342 -20.64 -3.06 15.72
CA GLU A 342 -22.06 -3.41 15.74
C GLU A 342 -22.63 -3.49 14.33
N ARG A 343 -22.36 -2.49 13.50
CA ARG A 343 -22.82 -2.48 12.10
C ARG A 343 -22.16 -3.59 11.29
N LEU A 344 -20.88 -3.83 11.47
CA LEU A 344 -20.16 -4.89 10.77
C LEU A 344 -20.69 -6.27 11.15
N LYS A 345 -20.91 -6.54 12.43
CA LYS A 345 -21.52 -7.79 12.90
C LYS A 345 -22.94 -7.98 12.36
N LEU A 346 -23.72 -6.89 12.31
CA LEU A 346 -25.05 -6.91 11.72
C LEU A 346 -25.02 -7.32 10.25
N HIS A 347 -24.05 -6.79 9.47
CA HIS A 347 -23.86 -7.17 8.08
C HIS A 347 -23.48 -8.64 7.93
N MET A 348 -22.57 -9.14 8.75
CA MET A 348 -22.15 -10.55 8.70
C MET A 348 -23.30 -11.50 9.01
N ALA A 349 -24.17 -11.15 9.96
CA ALA A 349 -25.33 -11.95 10.32
C ALA A 349 -26.44 -11.94 9.26
N ASN A 350 -26.49 -10.94 8.41
CA ASN A 350 -27.58 -10.70 7.45
C ASN A 350 -27.10 -10.63 5.98
N GLN A 351 -26.07 -11.38 5.61
CA GLN A 351 -25.48 -11.35 4.26
C GLN A 351 -26.50 -11.58 3.13
N LYS A 352 -27.51 -12.39 3.36
CA LYS A 352 -28.57 -12.71 2.38
C LYS A 352 -29.43 -11.51 1.96
N ASP A 353 -29.45 -10.45 2.76
CA ASP A 353 -30.24 -9.25 2.49
C ASP A 353 -29.54 -8.29 1.51
N PHE A 354 -28.27 -8.56 1.20
CA PHE A 354 -27.48 -7.77 0.26
C PHE A 354 -27.56 -8.32 -1.16
N GLU A 355 -27.80 -7.41 -2.11
CA GLU A 355 -27.83 -7.76 -3.53
C GLU A 355 -26.43 -8.07 -4.07
N LEU A 356 -26.30 -9.15 -4.84
CA LEU A 356 -25.00 -9.61 -5.35
C LEU A 356 -24.28 -8.62 -6.28
N VAL A 357 -25.03 -7.81 -7.03
CA VAL A 357 -24.44 -6.90 -8.02
C VAL A 357 -24.04 -5.57 -7.39
N THR A 358 -24.96 -4.95 -6.66
CA THR A 358 -24.74 -3.62 -6.07
C THR A 358 -24.12 -3.69 -4.67
N LEU A 359 -24.17 -4.85 -4.03
CA LEU A 359 -23.80 -5.06 -2.63
C LEU A 359 -24.61 -4.18 -1.66
N ARG A 360 -25.77 -3.66 -2.06
CA ARG A 360 -26.64 -2.84 -1.24
C ARG A 360 -27.72 -3.70 -0.58
N ALA A 361 -27.95 -3.51 0.71
CA ALA A 361 -29.04 -4.18 1.43
C ALA A 361 -30.39 -3.66 0.93
N LYS A 362 -31.23 -4.55 0.38
CA LYS A 362 -32.59 -4.24 -0.10
C LYS A 362 -33.60 -4.31 1.02
N ASP A 363 -33.32 -5.13 2.01
CA ASP A 363 -34.24 -5.39 3.14
C ASP A 363 -33.45 -5.67 4.44
N GLY A 364 -34.17 -6.04 5.48
CA GLY A 364 -33.57 -6.41 6.77
C GLY A 364 -33.01 -5.22 7.60
N PRO A 365 -32.31 -5.51 8.68
CA PRO A 365 -31.88 -4.49 9.64
C PRO A 365 -30.77 -3.56 9.12
N ALA A 366 -30.08 -3.95 8.04
CA ALA A 366 -29.05 -3.15 7.38
C ALA A 366 -29.56 -2.46 6.10
N LYS A 367 -30.88 -2.38 5.89
CA LYS A 367 -31.47 -1.82 4.67
C LYS A 367 -30.89 -0.46 4.30
N GLY A 368 -30.40 -0.36 3.06
CA GLY A 368 -29.80 0.84 2.50
C GLY A 368 -28.28 0.91 2.62
N ASP A 369 -27.67 0.16 3.53
CA ASP A 369 -26.22 0.08 3.66
C ASP A 369 -25.58 -0.71 2.52
N TYR A 370 -24.34 -0.41 2.18
CA TYR A 370 -23.52 -1.26 1.33
C TYR A 370 -22.74 -2.27 2.17
N TYR A 371 -22.64 -3.51 1.70
CA TYR A 371 -21.99 -4.61 2.42
C TYR A 371 -20.58 -4.26 2.88
N GLY A 372 -20.34 -4.42 4.18
CA GLY A 372 -19.06 -4.10 4.80
C GLY A 372 -18.76 -2.60 4.88
N LEU A 373 -19.74 -1.72 4.67
CA LEU A 373 -19.61 -0.27 4.80
C LEU A 373 -18.36 0.28 4.11
N PRO A 374 -18.24 0.19 2.77
CA PRO A 374 -17.02 0.55 2.05
C PRO A 374 -16.54 1.96 2.41
N TRP A 375 -15.25 2.05 2.73
CA TRP A 375 -14.58 3.31 3.04
C TRP A 375 -14.55 4.28 1.82
N PRO A 376 -14.76 5.59 2.00
CA PRO A 376 -15.10 6.26 3.24
C PRO A 376 -16.55 6.04 3.68
N CYS A 377 -16.72 5.84 4.97
CA CYS A 377 -18.02 5.68 5.62
C CYS A 377 -18.03 6.46 6.93
N TRP A 378 -19.02 7.32 7.10
CA TRP A 378 -19.20 8.12 8.31
C TRP A 378 -20.39 7.61 9.12
N GLY A 379 -20.45 7.96 10.38
CA GLY A 379 -21.62 7.63 11.18
C GLY A 379 -21.50 8.01 12.65
N THR A 380 -22.61 8.49 13.16
CA THR A 380 -22.93 8.62 14.59
C THR A 380 -24.09 7.69 14.90
N PRO A 381 -24.51 7.53 16.15
CA PRO A 381 -25.76 6.85 16.46
C PRO A 381 -26.97 7.44 15.72
N GLU A 382 -26.99 8.76 15.49
CA GLU A 382 -28.07 9.49 14.82
C GLU A 382 -27.93 9.46 13.31
N PHE A 383 -26.71 9.55 12.80
CA PHE A 383 -26.42 9.61 11.37
C PHE A 383 -25.65 8.38 10.89
N LYS A 384 -26.27 7.56 10.07
CA LYS A 384 -25.68 6.34 9.54
C LYS A 384 -25.43 6.50 8.05
N HIS A 385 -24.17 6.79 7.68
CA HIS A 385 -23.76 6.81 6.29
C HIS A 385 -23.69 5.36 5.74
N PRO A 386 -24.18 5.10 4.52
CA PRO A 386 -24.32 3.74 3.99
C PRO A 386 -23.00 3.09 3.53
N GLY A 387 -21.88 3.82 3.55
CA GLY A 387 -20.63 3.47 2.90
C GLY A 387 -20.55 4.03 1.48
N THR A 388 -19.33 4.18 0.98
CA THR A 388 -19.05 4.72 -0.36
C THR A 388 -18.74 3.58 -1.32
N HIS A 389 -19.74 3.09 -2.00
CA HIS A 389 -19.62 1.95 -2.92
C HIS A 389 -18.71 2.24 -4.10
N THR A 390 -18.83 3.42 -4.71
CA THR A 390 -18.03 3.83 -5.87
C THR A 390 -17.26 5.10 -5.55
N LEU A 391 -15.92 5.03 -5.51
CA LEU A 391 -15.09 6.21 -5.29
C LEU A 391 -15.26 7.22 -6.41
N TYR A 392 -15.19 8.50 -6.02
CA TYR A 392 -15.31 9.64 -6.94
C TYR A 392 -16.64 9.73 -7.69
N ASN A 393 -17.69 9.07 -7.19
CA ASN A 393 -19.02 9.29 -7.67
C ASN A 393 -19.53 10.65 -7.16
N THR A 394 -19.40 11.66 -7.99
CA THR A 394 -19.79 13.04 -7.70
C THR A 394 -21.24 13.34 -8.07
N ASN A 395 -22.01 12.37 -8.53
CA ASN A 395 -23.45 12.50 -8.83
C ASN A 395 -24.33 12.25 -7.60
N LEU A 396 -23.77 11.64 -6.54
CA LEU A 396 -24.47 11.42 -5.29
C LEU A 396 -23.95 12.38 -4.22
N ASN A 397 -24.86 12.82 -3.34
CA ASN A 397 -24.48 13.54 -2.13
C ASN A 397 -23.66 12.64 -1.20
N VAL A 398 -22.76 13.22 -0.41
CA VAL A 398 -21.93 12.48 0.55
C VAL A 398 -22.78 11.63 1.48
N LYS A 399 -23.87 12.20 2.05
CA LYS A 399 -24.76 11.49 2.97
C LYS A 399 -25.41 10.25 2.36
N ASP A 400 -25.53 10.18 1.05
CA ASP A 400 -26.17 9.09 0.30
C ASP A 400 -25.15 8.07 -0.24
N GLY A 401 -23.88 8.17 0.15
CA GLY A 401 -22.81 7.29 -0.29
C GLY A 401 -21.97 7.84 -1.44
N GLY A 402 -22.13 9.11 -1.78
CA GLY A 402 -21.27 9.79 -2.73
C GLY A 402 -19.86 10.02 -2.17
N SER A 403 -18.94 10.31 -3.05
CA SER A 403 -17.55 10.60 -2.70
C SER A 403 -16.91 11.62 -3.62
N THR A 404 -15.71 12.02 -3.32
CA THR A 404 -14.96 13.07 -3.95
C THR A 404 -13.52 12.64 -4.16
N PHE A 405 -12.81 13.32 -5.06
CA PHE A 405 -11.38 13.11 -5.27
C PHE A 405 -10.53 13.42 -4.03
N ARG A 406 -11.09 14.17 -3.10
CA ARG A 406 -10.46 14.41 -1.79
C ARG A 406 -11.54 14.30 -0.75
N ALA A 407 -11.33 13.64 0.32
CA ALA A 407 -12.28 13.53 1.43
C ALA A 407 -12.46 14.86 2.18
N ARG A 408 -12.84 15.94 1.49
CA ARG A 408 -13.14 17.25 2.04
C ARG A 408 -14.53 17.67 1.65
N PHE A 409 -15.23 18.35 2.54
CA PHE A 409 -16.57 18.85 2.32
C PHE A 409 -16.54 20.31 1.90
N GLY A 410 -17.54 20.70 1.12
CA GLY A 410 -17.87 22.06 0.82
C GLY A 410 -19.37 22.30 0.92
N VAL A 411 -19.77 23.53 0.88
CA VAL A 411 -21.17 23.95 0.84
C VAL A 411 -21.43 24.59 -0.51
N GLU A 412 -22.15 23.90 -1.38
CA GLU A 412 -22.47 24.39 -2.72
C GLU A 412 -23.91 24.92 -2.77
N ARG A 413 -24.11 25.92 -3.57
CA ARG A 413 -25.43 26.46 -3.94
C ARG A 413 -25.47 26.78 -5.41
N GLU A 414 -26.66 26.84 -5.95
CA GLU A 414 -26.87 27.37 -7.29
C GLU A 414 -26.81 28.90 -7.28
N VAL A 415 -26.00 29.45 -8.14
CA VAL A 415 -25.87 30.91 -8.36
C VAL A 415 -26.29 31.24 -9.79
N LYS A 416 -27.26 32.14 -9.95
CA LYS A 416 -27.60 32.69 -11.27
C LYS A 416 -26.57 33.73 -11.69
N LEU A 417 -26.01 33.56 -12.87
CA LEU A 417 -25.07 34.48 -13.46
C LEU A 417 -25.81 35.63 -14.22
N PRO A 418 -25.13 36.76 -14.47
CA PRO A 418 -25.72 37.89 -15.24
C PRO A 418 -26.20 37.51 -16.64
N ASP A 419 -25.64 36.47 -17.25
CA ASP A 419 -26.03 35.93 -18.55
C ASP A 419 -27.28 35.02 -18.50
N GLY A 420 -27.88 34.87 -17.32
CA GLY A 420 -29.06 34.04 -17.10
C GLY A 420 -28.74 32.54 -16.88
N THR A 421 -27.50 32.11 -17.01
CA THR A 421 -27.09 30.73 -16.73
C THR A 421 -27.00 30.48 -15.23
N THR A 422 -27.11 29.21 -14.83
CA THR A 422 -26.96 28.77 -13.43
C THR A 422 -25.70 28.01 -13.29
N ARG A 423 -24.88 28.30 -12.29
CA ARG A 423 -23.74 27.48 -11.91
C ARG A 423 -23.83 27.11 -10.44
N LYS A 424 -23.18 26.00 -10.06
CA LYS A 424 -22.95 25.69 -8.66
C LYS A 424 -21.71 26.43 -8.16
N ASP A 425 -21.86 27.10 -7.04
CA ASP A 425 -20.77 27.83 -6.38
C ASP A 425 -20.74 27.55 -4.89
N ASN A 426 -19.61 27.83 -4.26
CA ASN A 426 -19.42 27.57 -2.84
C ASN A 426 -19.99 28.76 -2.01
N LEU A 427 -20.71 28.45 -0.92
CA LEU A 427 -21.19 29.43 0.03
C LEU A 427 -20.10 30.25 0.71
N LEU A 428 -18.90 29.63 0.84
CA LEU A 428 -17.73 30.25 1.44
C LEU A 428 -16.83 30.84 0.33
N ALA A 429 -17.37 31.69 -0.51
CA ALA A 429 -16.72 32.19 -1.74
C ALA A 429 -15.34 32.81 -1.53
N GLU A 430 -15.10 33.45 -0.40
CA GLU A 430 -13.80 34.01 -0.05
C GLU A 430 -12.86 32.90 0.45
N GLY A 431 -11.79 32.65 -0.31
CA GLY A 431 -10.83 31.61 -0.02
C GLY A 431 -11.36 30.18 -0.26
N SER A 432 -12.50 30.06 -0.94
CA SER A 432 -13.06 28.77 -1.36
C SER A 432 -13.04 28.64 -2.88
N TYR A 433 -13.44 27.46 -3.35
CA TYR A 433 -13.31 27.09 -4.73
C TYR A 433 -14.64 26.96 -5.42
N SER A 434 -14.78 27.56 -6.59
CA SER A 434 -15.94 27.40 -7.45
C SER A 434 -15.73 26.26 -8.43
N LEU A 435 -16.82 25.66 -8.90
CA LEU A 435 -16.79 24.66 -9.94
C LEU A 435 -15.98 25.14 -11.16
N GLY A 436 -15.02 24.35 -11.57
CA GLY A 436 -14.15 24.70 -12.71
C GLY A 436 -12.94 25.57 -12.36
N SER A 437 -12.79 26.04 -11.13
CA SER A 437 -11.59 26.76 -10.72
C SER A 437 -10.37 25.84 -10.70
N GLU A 438 -9.19 26.42 -10.95
CA GLU A 438 -7.92 25.69 -10.95
C GLU A 438 -7.28 25.59 -9.56
N ILE A 439 -8.04 25.72 -8.53
CA ILE A 439 -7.49 25.82 -7.20
C ILE A 439 -6.96 24.49 -6.70
N GLN A 440 -5.79 24.55 -6.13
CA GLN A 440 -4.94 23.40 -5.92
C GLN A 440 -5.32 22.58 -4.70
N ASP A 441 -5.88 23.18 -3.65
CA ASP A 441 -6.02 22.53 -2.35
C ASP A 441 -7.43 22.15 -1.91
N GLY A 442 -8.43 22.38 -2.73
CA GLY A 442 -9.81 22.11 -2.41
C GLY A 442 -10.37 23.17 -1.44
N TYR A 443 -11.46 22.85 -0.79
CA TYR A 443 -12.12 23.79 0.10
C TYR A 443 -11.30 24.15 1.32
N PRO A 444 -11.51 25.35 1.90
CA PRO A 444 -11.09 25.62 3.26
C PRO A 444 -11.65 24.55 4.18
N GLU A 445 -10.90 24.21 5.20
CA GLU A 445 -11.32 23.22 6.15
C GLU A 445 -12.61 23.65 6.85
N PHE A 446 -13.60 22.76 6.92
CA PHE A 446 -14.88 23.06 7.55
C PHE A 446 -14.70 23.05 9.07
N THR A 447 -14.95 24.19 9.73
CA THR A 447 -14.68 24.38 11.16
C THR A 447 -15.93 24.72 11.95
N TYR A 448 -15.87 24.65 13.28
CA TYR A 448 -16.94 25.16 14.16
C TYR A 448 -17.24 26.64 13.92
N GLY A 449 -16.22 27.45 13.68
CA GLY A 449 -16.40 28.84 13.29
C GLY A 449 -17.17 29.00 11.98
N VAL A 450 -16.99 28.08 11.03
CA VAL A 450 -17.78 28.05 9.78
C VAL A 450 -19.21 27.67 10.08
N LEU A 451 -19.51 26.72 10.95
CA LEU A 451 -20.88 26.40 11.37
C LEU A 451 -21.55 27.62 11.98
N LYS A 452 -20.88 28.35 12.87
CA LYS A 452 -21.42 29.63 13.45
C LYS A 452 -21.70 30.68 12.38
N LYS A 453 -20.76 30.86 11.43
CA LYS A 453 -20.94 31.82 10.31
C LYS A 453 -22.17 31.51 9.47
N LEU A 454 -22.48 30.20 9.32
CA LEU A 454 -23.68 29.73 8.60
C LEU A 454 -24.94 29.66 9.48
N GLY A 455 -24.81 29.82 10.79
CA GLY A 455 -25.92 29.69 11.74
C GLY A 455 -26.37 28.26 11.97
N TRP A 456 -25.50 27.26 11.68
CA TRP A 456 -25.79 25.86 11.81
C TRP A 456 -25.26 25.25 13.13
N ASP A 457 -24.51 25.99 13.90
CA ASP A 457 -24.00 25.55 15.22
C ASP A 457 -25.13 25.26 16.22
N LYS A 458 -26.32 25.79 16.01
CA LYS A 458 -27.55 25.51 16.79
C LYS A 458 -28.01 24.05 16.63
N ASP A 459 -27.67 23.39 15.55
CA ASP A 459 -28.06 22.01 15.24
C ASP A 459 -27.09 20.98 15.90
N LEU A 460 -26.03 21.45 16.52
CA LEU A 460 -25.16 20.63 17.35
C LEU A 460 -25.85 20.30 18.69
N THR A 461 -25.76 19.07 19.12
CA THR A 461 -26.20 18.68 20.44
C THR A 461 -25.31 19.30 21.54
N PRO A 462 -25.81 19.45 22.79
CA PRO A 462 -24.98 19.93 23.89
C PRO A 462 -23.73 19.08 24.14
N ALA A 463 -23.82 17.77 23.94
CA ALA A 463 -22.69 16.86 24.10
C ALA A 463 -21.61 17.09 23.03
N GLU A 464 -22.02 17.27 21.76
CA GLU A 464 -21.10 17.60 20.67
C GLU A 464 -20.39 18.95 20.92
N LYS A 465 -21.13 19.98 21.31
CA LYS A 465 -20.56 21.29 21.67
C LYS A 465 -19.52 21.19 22.78
N ALA A 466 -19.82 20.45 23.84
CA ALA A 466 -18.89 20.25 24.95
C ALA A 466 -17.59 19.56 24.51
N VAL A 467 -17.66 18.59 23.59
CA VAL A 467 -16.46 17.95 23.04
C VAL A 467 -15.67 18.94 22.16
N ILE A 468 -16.33 19.68 21.29
CA ILE A 468 -15.69 20.69 20.42
C ILE A 468 -14.97 21.76 21.25
N GLU A 469 -15.62 22.28 22.29
CA GLU A 469 -15.05 23.29 23.21
C GLU A 469 -13.84 22.73 23.95
N ARG A 470 -13.93 21.51 24.44
CA ARG A 470 -12.82 20.84 25.12
C ARG A 470 -11.63 20.64 24.17
N VAL A 471 -11.86 20.17 22.94
CA VAL A 471 -10.82 19.96 21.93
C VAL A 471 -10.18 21.27 21.50
N GLY A 472 -10.98 22.33 21.37
CA GLY A 472 -10.55 23.66 20.91
C GLY A 472 -9.85 24.50 21.99
N GLY A 473 -10.09 24.21 23.28
CA GLY A 473 -9.54 24.98 24.39
C GLY A 473 -9.81 26.48 24.23
N ASN A 474 -8.76 27.26 24.09
CA ASN A 474 -8.86 28.73 23.94
C ASN A 474 -9.38 29.20 22.58
N ASN A 475 -9.49 28.31 21.60
CA ASN A 475 -9.99 28.65 20.26
C ASN A 475 -10.88 27.54 19.67
N PRO A 476 -12.09 27.35 20.19
CA PRO A 476 -13.03 26.35 19.69
C PRO A 476 -13.39 26.55 18.21
N ASP A 477 -13.41 27.78 17.73
CA ASP A 477 -13.77 28.10 16.34
C ASP A 477 -12.80 27.50 15.32
N ALA A 478 -11.56 27.20 15.71
CA ALA A 478 -10.57 26.54 14.87
C ALA A 478 -10.71 25.01 14.83
N VAL A 479 -11.59 24.43 15.65
CA VAL A 479 -11.83 22.97 15.60
C VAL A 479 -12.46 22.62 14.27
N SER A 480 -11.75 21.88 13.47
CA SER A 480 -12.22 21.39 12.18
C SER A 480 -12.90 20.03 12.31
N TRP A 481 -13.69 19.69 11.33
CA TRP A 481 -14.29 18.36 11.20
C TRP A 481 -13.25 17.22 11.25
N ALA A 482 -12.00 17.50 10.89
CA ALA A 482 -10.92 16.53 10.90
C ALA A 482 -10.42 16.18 12.31
N ILE A 483 -10.53 17.13 13.26
CA ILE A 483 -10.06 16.98 14.64
C ILE A 483 -11.18 16.99 15.68
N ASP A 484 -12.43 17.16 15.25
CA ASP A 484 -13.62 17.05 16.10
C ASP A 484 -13.84 15.59 16.49
N LEU A 485 -13.68 15.27 17.76
CA LEU A 485 -13.88 13.91 18.29
C LEU A 485 -15.37 13.57 18.51
N SER A 486 -16.27 14.53 18.42
CA SER A 486 -17.71 14.31 18.51
C SER A 486 -18.33 13.86 17.19
N GLY A 487 -17.73 14.27 16.07
CA GLY A 487 -18.29 14.17 14.72
C GLY A 487 -19.45 15.12 14.44
N GLY A 488 -19.82 15.99 15.39
CA GLY A 488 -20.95 16.89 15.27
C GLY A 488 -20.81 17.87 14.12
N ILE A 489 -19.61 18.44 13.90
CA ILE A 489 -19.37 19.37 12.79
C ILE A 489 -19.67 18.69 11.46
N GLN A 490 -19.22 17.47 11.27
CA GLN A 490 -19.46 16.73 10.03
C GLN A 490 -20.91 16.31 9.87
N ARG A 491 -21.54 15.82 10.95
CA ARG A 491 -22.96 15.45 10.95
C ARG A 491 -23.84 16.61 10.52
N VAL A 492 -23.69 17.78 11.15
CA VAL A 492 -24.45 18.98 10.82
C VAL A 492 -24.21 19.42 9.37
N ALA A 493 -22.95 19.43 8.93
CA ALA A 493 -22.62 19.74 7.55
C ALA A 493 -23.34 18.82 6.54
N MET A 494 -23.37 17.53 6.81
CA MET A 494 -24.04 16.55 5.95
C MET A 494 -25.57 16.70 5.97
N GLU A 495 -26.17 16.98 7.13
CA GLU A 495 -27.62 17.22 7.26
C GLU A 495 -28.06 18.45 6.50
N HIS A 496 -27.22 19.48 6.44
CA HIS A 496 -27.43 20.67 5.61
C HIS A 496 -27.08 20.45 4.13
N GLY A 497 -26.83 19.22 3.71
CA GLY A 497 -26.59 18.89 2.30
C GLY A 497 -25.24 19.32 1.78
N CYS A 498 -24.21 19.41 2.66
CA CYS A 498 -22.85 19.57 2.16
C CYS A 498 -22.53 18.44 1.20
N ILE A 499 -22.31 18.84 -0.03
CA ILE A 499 -21.90 17.95 -1.10
C ILE A 499 -20.38 18.02 -1.27
N HIS A 500 -19.85 17.09 -2.00
CA HIS A 500 -18.49 17.20 -2.50
C HIS A 500 -18.39 18.48 -3.26
N TYR A 501 -17.49 19.31 -2.79
CA TYR A 501 -17.09 20.36 -3.54
C TYR A 501 -17.08 20.07 -4.95
N GLY A 502 -17.81 20.86 -5.69
CA GLY A 502 -17.94 20.76 -7.10
C GLY A 502 -16.65 20.88 -7.90
N ASN A 503 -15.58 21.30 -7.30
CA ASN A 503 -14.31 21.53 -7.97
C ASN A 503 -13.12 20.78 -7.36
N GLY A 504 -13.37 19.76 -6.58
CA GLY A 504 -12.33 18.80 -6.22
C GLY A 504 -11.79 18.14 -7.47
N LYS A 505 -10.50 18.34 -7.76
CA LYS A 505 -9.82 17.73 -8.91
C LYS A 505 -8.81 16.71 -8.48
N ALA A 506 -8.76 15.58 -9.20
CA ALA A 506 -7.69 14.62 -9.07
C ALA A 506 -6.38 15.23 -9.61
N ARG A 507 -5.29 15.04 -8.89
CA ARG A 507 -3.99 15.59 -9.27
C ARG A 507 -3.22 14.64 -10.18
N ALA A 508 -3.21 14.90 -11.49
CA ALA A 508 -2.27 14.28 -12.41
C ALA A 508 -0.85 14.82 -12.17
N ASN A 509 -0.75 16.14 -11.88
CA ASN A 509 0.49 16.76 -11.37
C ASN A 509 0.45 16.83 -9.83
N ALA A 510 1.33 16.08 -9.15
CA ALA A 510 1.42 16.02 -7.70
C ALA A 510 2.73 16.65 -7.23
N TRP A 511 2.76 17.98 -7.11
CA TRP A 511 3.95 18.80 -6.80
C TRP A 511 4.65 18.49 -5.48
N ASN A 512 4.00 17.80 -4.57
CA ASN A 512 4.57 17.38 -3.29
C ASN A 512 5.31 16.03 -3.36
N LEU A 513 5.36 15.41 -4.53
CA LEU A 513 6.08 14.16 -4.75
C LEU A 513 7.43 14.42 -5.46
N PRO A 514 8.38 13.52 -5.28
CA PRO A 514 9.70 13.66 -5.90
C PRO A 514 9.69 13.85 -7.42
N ASP A 515 8.74 13.19 -8.11
CA ASP A 515 8.45 13.40 -9.53
C ASP A 515 6.99 13.88 -9.65
N PRO A 516 6.74 15.20 -9.76
CA PRO A 516 5.39 15.75 -9.87
C PRO A 516 4.56 15.14 -11.01
N ILE A 517 5.18 14.91 -12.15
CA ILE A 517 4.68 14.05 -13.23
C ILE A 517 5.49 12.75 -13.20
N PRO A 518 4.86 11.57 -13.32
CA PRO A 518 5.60 10.31 -13.40
C PRO A 518 6.66 10.31 -14.49
N VAL A 519 7.88 9.97 -14.16
CA VAL A 519 9.02 9.93 -15.08
C VAL A 519 9.56 8.51 -15.14
N HIS A 520 9.81 8.02 -16.35
CA HIS A 520 10.49 6.74 -16.52
C HIS A 520 11.96 6.83 -16.09
N ARG A 521 12.38 5.82 -15.35
CA ARG A 521 13.77 5.60 -14.96
C ARG A 521 14.10 4.13 -15.15
N GLU A 522 15.25 3.85 -15.71
CA GLU A 522 15.72 2.47 -15.84
C GLU A 522 15.94 1.87 -14.45
N PRO A 523 15.58 0.58 -14.24
CA PRO A 523 15.91 -0.16 -13.04
C PRO A 523 17.38 -0.03 -12.66
N ILE A 524 17.71 -0.15 -11.39
CA ILE A 524 19.10 -0.04 -10.91
C ILE A 524 19.98 -1.06 -11.61
N TYR A 525 19.50 -2.28 -11.74
CA TYR A 525 20.14 -3.32 -12.54
C TYR A 525 19.33 -3.58 -13.81
N THR A 526 19.82 -3.10 -14.93
CA THR A 526 19.18 -3.23 -16.24
C THR A 526 20.13 -3.84 -17.27
N PRO A 527 19.64 -4.69 -18.19
CA PRO A 527 20.46 -5.14 -19.33
C PRO A 527 20.66 -4.02 -20.37
N ARG A 528 19.91 -2.92 -20.24
CA ARG A 528 19.89 -1.79 -21.18
C ARG A 528 20.73 -0.62 -20.67
N ALA A 529 22.04 -0.87 -20.48
CA ALA A 529 23.00 0.16 -20.09
C ALA A 529 22.98 1.38 -21.03
N ASP A 530 22.63 1.19 -22.30
CA ASP A 530 22.43 2.24 -23.29
C ASP A 530 21.31 3.23 -22.93
N LEU A 531 20.30 2.79 -22.20
CA LEU A 531 19.18 3.61 -21.74
C LEU A 531 19.46 4.39 -20.48
N VAL A 532 20.40 3.93 -19.65
CA VAL A 532 20.72 4.57 -18.35
C VAL A 532 21.17 6.01 -18.54
N ALA A 533 21.92 6.31 -19.61
CA ALA A 533 22.36 7.68 -19.87
C ALA A 533 21.19 8.66 -20.11
N LYS A 534 20.10 8.19 -20.71
CA LYS A 534 18.89 8.99 -20.98
C LYS A 534 17.88 8.93 -19.83
N TYR A 535 17.77 7.80 -19.16
CA TYR A 535 16.79 7.51 -18.11
C TYR A 535 17.49 7.01 -16.84
N PRO A 536 18.40 7.78 -16.22
CA PRO A 536 19.06 7.35 -14.99
C PRO A 536 18.06 7.23 -13.86
N THR A 537 18.39 6.41 -12.84
CA THR A 537 17.64 6.43 -11.59
C THR A 537 17.83 7.77 -10.86
N ARG A 538 17.10 7.99 -9.79
CA ARG A 538 17.15 9.24 -9.02
C ARG A 538 18.53 9.44 -8.39
N PRO A 539 18.98 10.70 -8.23
CA PRO A 539 20.18 11.01 -7.48
C PRO A 539 20.15 10.43 -6.08
N ASP A 540 21.33 10.10 -5.55
CA ASP A 540 21.46 9.65 -4.18
C ASP A 540 20.89 10.69 -3.21
N ALA A 541 20.21 10.21 -2.18
CA ALA A 541 19.53 11.03 -1.20
C ALA A 541 19.55 10.36 0.18
N LYS A 542 19.19 11.09 1.23
CA LYS A 542 18.90 10.53 2.54
C LYS A 542 17.39 10.38 2.68
N GLU A 543 16.91 9.15 2.79
CA GLU A 543 15.49 8.83 2.86
C GLU A 543 15.24 7.84 4.00
N PHE A 544 14.12 7.97 4.70
CA PHE A 544 13.72 7.02 5.74
C PHE A 544 14.81 6.73 6.78
N ARG A 545 15.54 7.74 7.21
CA ARG A 545 16.66 7.66 8.19
C ARG A 545 17.88 6.88 7.71
N VAL A 546 17.91 6.40 6.48
CA VAL A 546 19.04 5.70 5.86
C VAL A 546 19.33 6.28 4.47
N PRO A 547 20.59 6.21 3.99
CA PRO A 547 20.92 6.73 2.66
C PRO A 547 20.28 5.85 1.57
N ASN A 548 19.73 6.47 0.53
CA ASN A 548 19.40 5.82 -0.73
C ASN A 548 20.51 6.14 -1.74
N THR A 549 21.31 5.13 -2.09
CA THR A 549 22.48 5.23 -2.97
C THR A 549 22.23 4.60 -4.34
N GLY A 550 20.98 4.59 -4.79
CA GLY A 550 20.57 3.93 -6.04
C GLY A 550 21.30 4.43 -7.26
N PHE A 551 21.56 5.74 -7.35
CA PHE A 551 22.30 6.32 -8.47
C PHE A 551 23.75 5.85 -8.50
N THR A 552 24.45 5.88 -7.38
CA THR A 552 25.82 5.37 -7.28
C THR A 552 25.92 3.89 -7.61
N VAL A 553 24.94 3.08 -7.14
CA VAL A 553 24.88 1.64 -7.46
C VAL A 553 24.64 1.43 -8.96
N GLN A 554 23.67 2.11 -9.56
CA GLN A 554 23.38 2.00 -10.98
C GLN A 554 24.59 2.40 -11.86
N LYS A 555 25.21 3.54 -11.55
CA LYS A 555 26.41 4.00 -12.24
C LYS A 555 27.55 2.97 -12.16
N THR A 556 27.80 2.44 -10.97
CA THR A 556 28.83 1.42 -10.74
C THR A 556 28.52 0.13 -11.51
N ALA A 557 27.24 -0.30 -11.56
CA ALA A 557 26.83 -1.48 -12.30
C ALA A 557 27.08 -1.33 -13.81
N VAL A 558 26.81 -0.16 -14.36
CA VAL A 558 27.09 0.16 -15.78
C VAL A 558 28.61 0.16 -16.05
N GLU A 559 29.39 0.87 -15.23
CA GLU A 559 30.85 0.97 -15.37
C GLU A 559 31.55 -0.39 -15.28
N LYS A 560 31.08 -1.26 -14.42
CA LYS A 560 31.62 -2.63 -14.27
C LYS A 560 31.09 -3.63 -15.30
N GLY A 561 30.19 -3.20 -16.18
CA GLY A 561 29.59 -4.06 -17.20
C GLY A 561 28.81 -5.24 -16.61
N ILE A 562 28.11 -5.02 -15.52
CA ILE A 562 27.34 -6.06 -14.79
C ILE A 562 26.35 -6.77 -15.72
N ALA A 563 25.68 -6.05 -16.62
CA ALA A 563 24.76 -6.63 -17.59
C ALA A 563 25.38 -7.69 -18.54
N LYS A 564 26.68 -7.60 -18.79
CA LYS A 564 27.38 -8.62 -19.59
C LYS A 564 27.65 -9.89 -18.79
N GLN A 565 27.86 -9.76 -17.48
CA GLN A 565 28.10 -10.88 -16.58
C GLN A 565 26.80 -11.56 -16.15
N PHE A 566 25.74 -10.79 -16.03
CA PHE A 566 24.39 -11.21 -15.61
C PHE A 566 23.36 -10.76 -16.67
N PRO A 567 23.26 -11.50 -17.78
CA PRO A 567 22.51 -11.03 -18.96
C PRO A 567 20.99 -11.26 -18.87
N LEU A 568 20.49 -11.99 -17.87
CA LEU A 568 19.10 -12.32 -17.74
C LEU A 568 18.42 -11.40 -16.70
N ILE A 569 17.26 -10.86 -17.07
CA ILE A 569 16.39 -10.18 -16.10
C ILE A 569 15.71 -11.25 -15.26
N LEU A 570 15.83 -11.16 -13.94
CA LEU A 570 15.07 -11.94 -12.99
C LEU A 570 13.91 -11.10 -12.47
N THR A 571 12.70 -11.59 -12.68
CA THR A 571 11.49 -11.06 -12.04
C THR A 571 10.92 -12.11 -11.08
N SER A 572 10.09 -11.66 -10.13
CA SER A 572 9.53 -12.56 -9.12
C SER A 572 8.00 -12.44 -9.03
N GLY A 573 7.36 -13.48 -8.53
CA GLY A 573 5.90 -13.51 -8.41
C GLY A 573 5.39 -14.54 -7.41
N ARG A 574 4.07 -14.69 -7.40
CA ARG A 574 3.33 -15.59 -6.53
C ARG A 574 2.93 -16.86 -7.25
N LEU A 575 2.79 -17.94 -6.47
CA LEU A 575 2.07 -19.16 -6.83
C LEU A 575 0.69 -19.12 -6.17
N VAL A 576 -0.31 -19.76 -6.78
CA VAL A 576 -1.65 -19.85 -6.21
C VAL A 576 -1.73 -20.83 -5.04
N GLU A 577 -0.81 -21.77 -4.99
CA GLU A 577 -0.70 -22.80 -3.96
C GLU A 577 -0.17 -22.26 -2.62
N TYR A 578 0.52 -21.13 -2.64
CA TYR A 578 1.17 -20.57 -1.46
C TYR A 578 0.74 -19.13 -1.17
N GLU A 579 0.55 -18.87 0.11
CA GLU A 579 0.18 -17.55 0.63
C GLU A 579 1.42 -16.81 1.14
N GLY A 580 1.48 -15.49 0.95
CA GLY A 580 2.51 -14.62 1.51
C GLY A 580 3.93 -15.10 1.29
N GLY A 581 4.71 -15.12 2.35
CA GLY A 581 6.05 -15.73 2.38
C GLY A 581 6.03 -17.25 2.27
N GLY A 582 4.87 -17.86 2.44
CA GLY A 582 4.65 -19.30 2.36
C GLY A 582 4.93 -20.04 3.68
N GLU A 583 5.07 -19.33 4.79
CA GLU A 583 5.44 -19.93 6.07
C GLU A 583 4.48 -21.05 6.47
N GLU A 584 3.18 -20.75 6.59
CA GLU A 584 2.15 -21.72 6.97
C GLU A 584 1.85 -22.69 5.84
N THR A 585 1.82 -22.18 4.61
CA THR A 585 1.40 -22.96 3.43
C THR A 585 2.44 -23.97 2.97
N ARG A 586 3.76 -23.69 3.15
CA ARG A 586 4.82 -24.68 2.89
C ARG A 586 4.76 -25.90 3.81
N SER A 587 4.16 -25.73 4.98
CA SER A 587 3.97 -26.81 5.97
C SER A 587 2.64 -27.52 5.84
N ASN A 588 1.83 -27.17 4.82
CA ASN A 588 0.57 -27.82 4.50
C ASN A 588 0.80 -28.96 3.50
N LYS A 589 0.51 -30.19 3.92
CA LYS A 589 0.77 -31.40 3.11
C LYS A 589 0.02 -31.42 1.78
N TRP A 590 -1.23 -30.95 1.74
CA TRP A 590 -2.04 -30.93 0.52
C TRP A 590 -1.54 -29.88 -0.49
N LEU A 591 -1.11 -28.73 -0.01
CA LEU A 591 -0.52 -27.73 -0.89
C LEU A 591 0.86 -28.17 -1.39
N ALA A 592 1.61 -28.89 -0.56
CA ALA A 592 2.89 -29.49 -0.93
C ALA A 592 2.75 -30.52 -2.07
N GLU A 593 1.63 -31.25 -2.14
CA GLU A 593 1.35 -32.17 -3.25
C GLU A 593 1.11 -31.43 -4.57
N LEU A 594 0.56 -30.22 -4.53
CA LEU A 594 0.28 -29.41 -5.72
C LEU A 594 1.55 -28.74 -6.28
N GLN A 595 2.46 -28.30 -5.39
CA GLN A 595 3.69 -27.62 -5.79
C GLN A 595 4.85 -28.07 -4.90
N GLN A 596 5.65 -29.02 -5.40
CA GLN A 596 6.65 -29.74 -4.61
C GLN A 596 8.04 -29.08 -4.60
N ASP A 597 8.41 -28.36 -5.65
CA ASP A 597 9.76 -27.84 -5.82
C ASP A 597 9.75 -26.35 -6.19
N MET A 598 10.75 -25.63 -5.68
CA MET A 598 11.08 -24.31 -6.19
C MET A 598 11.62 -24.41 -7.63
N PHE A 599 11.21 -23.49 -8.46
CA PHE A 599 11.61 -23.44 -9.87
C PHE A 599 11.89 -22.05 -10.38
N ILE A 600 12.59 -21.99 -11.53
CA ILE A 600 12.79 -20.76 -12.30
C ILE A 600 12.29 -21.01 -13.73
N GLU A 601 11.43 -20.14 -14.22
CA GLU A 601 11.03 -20.13 -15.62
C GLU A 601 12.16 -19.53 -16.48
N ILE A 602 12.51 -20.21 -17.54
CA ILE A 602 13.52 -19.80 -18.49
C ILE A 602 13.03 -20.02 -19.94
N ASN A 603 13.27 -19.05 -20.81
CA ASN A 603 12.90 -19.16 -22.22
C ASN A 603 13.66 -20.30 -22.90
N PRO A 604 13.03 -21.09 -23.82
CA PRO A 604 13.68 -22.19 -24.53
C PRO A 604 15.01 -21.83 -25.20
N ALA A 605 15.10 -20.65 -25.80
CA ALA A 605 16.34 -20.20 -26.45
C ALA A 605 17.46 -19.96 -25.41
N ASP A 606 17.13 -19.29 -24.30
CA ASP A 606 18.09 -19.03 -23.20
C ASP A 606 18.53 -20.32 -22.53
N ALA A 607 17.61 -21.31 -22.38
CA ALA A 607 17.91 -22.65 -21.85
C ALA A 607 18.86 -23.43 -22.76
N ALA A 608 18.58 -23.43 -24.06
CA ALA A 608 19.42 -24.12 -25.07
C ALA A 608 20.85 -23.54 -25.10
N GLU A 609 21.00 -22.20 -25.09
CA GLU A 609 22.31 -21.52 -25.03
C GLU A 609 23.14 -21.93 -23.82
N ARG A 610 22.52 -22.41 -22.73
CA ARG A 610 23.14 -22.79 -21.45
C ARG A 610 23.16 -24.30 -21.20
N GLY A 611 22.70 -25.11 -22.14
CA GLY A 611 22.59 -26.56 -21.98
C GLY A 611 21.63 -27.00 -20.86
N ILE A 612 20.63 -26.17 -20.54
CA ILE A 612 19.66 -26.43 -19.47
C ILE A 612 18.49 -27.24 -20.05
N ARG A 613 18.11 -28.31 -19.36
CA ARG A 613 16.97 -29.16 -19.69
C ARG A 613 15.79 -28.82 -18.79
N ASP A 614 14.58 -28.98 -19.31
CA ASP A 614 13.35 -28.88 -18.51
C ASP A 614 13.36 -29.87 -17.35
N GLY A 615 12.92 -29.42 -16.16
CA GLY A 615 12.99 -30.21 -14.91
C GLY A 615 14.37 -30.41 -14.32
N GLY A 616 15.45 -30.01 -15.02
CA GLY A 616 16.83 -30.11 -14.55
C GLY A 616 17.14 -29.15 -13.40
N TRP A 617 18.06 -29.54 -12.53
CA TRP A 617 18.57 -28.65 -11.48
C TRP A 617 19.49 -27.59 -12.07
N VAL A 618 19.34 -26.36 -11.57
CA VAL A 618 20.17 -25.22 -11.97
C VAL A 618 20.66 -24.47 -10.73
N PHE A 619 21.81 -23.84 -10.88
CA PHE A 619 22.30 -22.82 -9.97
C PHE A 619 22.00 -21.43 -10.54
N VAL A 620 21.49 -20.54 -9.68
CA VAL A 620 21.13 -19.16 -10.03
C VAL A 620 21.80 -18.21 -9.05
N TRP A 621 22.42 -17.14 -9.57
CA TRP A 621 23.07 -16.14 -8.72
C TRP A 621 22.94 -14.73 -9.32
N GLY A 622 23.03 -13.74 -8.45
CA GLY A 622 22.90 -12.32 -8.78
C GLY A 622 24.16 -11.51 -8.51
N PRO A 623 24.23 -10.28 -8.99
CA PRO A 623 25.43 -9.45 -8.92
C PRO A 623 25.85 -8.99 -7.51
N GLU A 624 24.94 -9.03 -6.54
CA GLU A 624 25.22 -8.65 -5.14
C GLU A 624 25.52 -9.86 -4.23
N MET A 625 25.46 -11.08 -4.77
CA MET A 625 25.84 -12.27 -4.02
C MET A 625 27.35 -12.38 -3.90
N GLU A 626 27.82 -12.94 -2.82
CA GLU A 626 29.24 -13.23 -2.62
C GLU A 626 29.73 -14.25 -3.68
N SER A 627 30.98 -14.08 -4.09
CA SER A 627 31.59 -14.96 -5.08
C SER A 627 31.51 -16.43 -4.66
N GLY A 628 31.08 -17.29 -5.57
CA GLY A 628 30.90 -18.72 -5.33
C GLY A 628 29.59 -19.10 -4.64
N LYS A 629 28.76 -18.15 -4.23
CA LYS A 629 27.41 -18.40 -3.70
C LYS A 629 26.39 -18.45 -4.82
N ALA A 630 25.39 -19.31 -4.69
CA ALA A 630 24.26 -19.45 -5.60
C ALA A 630 23.05 -20.00 -4.86
N THR A 631 21.88 -19.91 -5.48
CA THR A 631 20.69 -20.65 -5.08
C THR A 631 20.51 -21.86 -5.99
N ARG A 632 19.81 -22.89 -5.54
CA ARG A 632 19.55 -24.12 -6.29
C ARG A 632 18.05 -24.31 -6.48
N MET A 633 17.61 -24.54 -7.72
CA MET A 633 16.21 -24.74 -8.05
C MET A 633 16.04 -25.54 -9.34
N LYS A 634 14.82 -25.97 -9.68
CA LYS A 634 14.54 -26.64 -10.95
C LYS A 634 14.31 -25.61 -12.07
N ALA A 635 14.71 -25.95 -13.29
CA ALA A 635 14.39 -25.18 -14.46
C ALA A 635 13.02 -25.59 -15.01
N LEU A 636 12.16 -24.63 -15.26
CA LEU A 636 10.93 -24.77 -16.05
C LEU A 636 11.15 -24.07 -17.38
N VAL A 637 11.40 -24.85 -18.44
CA VAL A 637 11.66 -24.31 -19.77
C VAL A 637 10.33 -23.99 -20.44
N THR A 638 10.05 -22.71 -20.67
CA THR A 638 8.73 -22.25 -21.12
C THR A 638 8.78 -20.94 -21.88
N GLU A 639 7.87 -20.78 -22.85
CA GLU A 639 7.66 -19.52 -23.59
C GLU A 639 6.82 -18.48 -22.81
N ARG A 640 6.37 -18.78 -21.60
CA ARG A 640 5.67 -17.82 -20.72
C ARG A 640 6.56 -16.61 -20.42
N VAL A 641 7.86 -16.80 -20.35
CA VAL A 641 8.86 -15.72 -20.27
C VAL A 641 9.50 -15.46 -21.61
N GLY A 642 9.78 -14.19 -21.92
CA GLY A 642 10.47 -13.80 -23.14
C GLY A 642 11.98 -14.11 -23.09
N LYS A 643 12.66 -14.15 -24.25
CA LYS A 643 14.11 -14.27 -24.29
C LYS A 643 14.77 -13.18 -23.44
N GLY A 644 15.74 -13.54 -22.64
CA GLY A 644 16.44 -12.63 -21.72
C GLY A 644 15.70 -12.34 -20.42
N VAL A 645 14.54 -12.94 -20.18
CA VAL A 645 13.74 -12.75 -18.95
C VAL A 645 13.49 -14.09 -18.27
N THR A 646 13.61 -14.11 -16.96
CA THR A 646 13.31 -15.27 -16.12
C THR A 646 12.32 -14.88 -15.03
N TRP A 647 11.57 -15.85 -14.52
CA TRP A 647 10.64 -15.65 -13.42
C TRP A 647 10.82 -16.73 -12.35
N CYS A 648 10.77 -16.31 -11.07
CA CYS A 648 10.94 -17.22 -9.96
C CYS A 648 9.99 -16.86 -8.81
N PRO A 649 9.30 -17.81 -8.17
CA PRO A 649 8.46 -17.57 -7.01
C PRO A 649 9.31 -17.33 -5.75
N PHE A 650 8.72 -16.62 -4.77
CA PHE A 650 9.42 -16.25 -3.53
C PHE A 650 8.97 -17.04 -2.29
N HIS A 651 8.06 -17.97 -2.43
CA HIS A 651 7.39 -18.66 -1.29
C HIS A 651 8.21 -19.72 -0.57
N PHE A 652 9.44 -19.98 -0.99
CA PHE A 652 10.22 -21.09 -0.50
C PHE A 652 11.21 -20.71 0.59
N ALA A 653 11.53 -21.67 1.45
CA ALA A 653 12.55 -21.58 2.48
C ALA A 653 13.04 -23.00 2.88
N GLY A 654 13.88 -23.08 3.88
CA GLY A 654 14.51 -24.32 4.36
C GLY A 654 15.93 -24.50 3.84
N TRP A 655 16.29 -23.81 2.75
CA TRP A 655 17.68 -23.66 2.29
C TRP A 655 18.06 -22.18 2.24
N PHE A 656 19.35 -21.90 2.39
CA PHE A 656 19.92 -20.57 2.19
C PHE A 656 21.31 -20.69 1.55
N GLN A 657 21.47 -20.15 0.33
CA GLN A 657 22.68 -20.24 -0.46
C GLN A 657 23.19 -21.71 -0.60
N THR A 658 22.26 -22.61 -0.91
CA THR A 658 22.42 -24.06 -1.03
C THR A 658 22.67 -24.83 0.29
N VAL A 659 22.74 -24.16 1.42
CA VAL A 659 22.90 -24.76 2.73
C VAL A 659 21.54 -25.13 3.33
N ASP A 660 21.42 -26.35 3.84
CA ASP A 660 20.22 -26.83 4.54
C ASP A 660 20.06 -26.10 5.89
N GLN A 661 18.95 -25.43 6.10
CA GLN A 661 18.62 -24.69 7.31
C GLN A 661 17.59 -25.39 8.19
N ARG A 662 17.13 -26.58 7.83
CA ARG A 662 16.07 -27.28 8.60
C ARG A 662 16.43 -27.49 10.06
N GLY A 663 17.71 -27.76 10.34
CA GLY A 663 18.22 -27.92 11.71
C GLY A 663 18.07 -26.70 12.60
N ASN A 664 17.84 -25.50 12.01
CA ASN A 664 17.65 -24.24 12.75
C ASN A 664 16.19 -24.01 13.15
N TYR A 665 15.24 -24.78 12.58
CA TYR A 665 13.84 -24.72 12.99
C TYR A 665 13.59 -25.54 14.25
N PRO A 666 12.62 -25.17 15.09
CA PRO A 666 12.15 -26.03 16.16
C PRO A 666 11.72 -27.40 15.59
N LYS A 667 11.92 -28.45 16.36
CA LYS A 667 11.63 -29.83 15.93
C LYS A 667 10.19 -29.97 15.44
N GLY A 668 10.01 -30.41 14.19
CA GLY A 668 8.71 -30.62 13.56
C GLY A 668 8.07 -29.36 12.99
N CYS A 669 8.79 -28.22 12.98
CA CYS A 669 8.32 -26.95 12.41
C CYS A 669 9.06 -26.56 11.13
N ASP A 670 9.96 -27.39 10.63
CA ASP A 670 10.65 -27.17 9.37
C ASP A 670 9.67 -27.28 8.17
N PRO A 671 9.91 -26.56 7.09
CA PRO A 671 9.04 -26.61 5.90
C PRO A 671 9.00 -28.02 5.29
N ILE A 672 7.82 -28.49 4.89
CA ILE A 672 7.65 -29.73 4.12
C ILE A 672 8.18 -29.53 2.70
N VAL A 673 7.85 -28.39 2.08
CA VAL A 673 8.38 -28.02 0.76
C VAL A 673 9.60 -27.14 0.92
N LEU A 674 10.73 -27.65 0.45
CA LEU A 674 12.02 -27.01 0.59
C LEU A 674 12.41 -26.22 -0.66
N GLY A 675 13.16 -25.16 -0.44
CA GLY A 675 13.75 -24.33 -1.47
C GLY A 675 14.40 -23.09 -0.87
N GLU A 676 14.74 -22.17 -1.72
CA GLU A 676 15.26 -20.87 -1.32
C GLU A 676 14.32 -19.75 -1.76
N SER A 677 14.30 -18.63 -1.06
CA SER A 677 13.63 -17.44 -1.59
C SER A 677 14.42 -16.86 -2.77
N VAL A 678 13.72 -16.45 -3.82
CA VAL A 678 14.32 -15.65 -4.89
C VAL A 678 14.98 -14.37 -4.36
N ASN A 679 14.56 -13.90 -3.19
CA ASN A 679 15.11 -12.70 -2.54
C ASN A 679 16.54 -12.89 -2.03
N THR A 680 17.07 -14.10 -2.05
CA THR A 680 18.51 -14.37 -1.91
C THR A 680 19.32 -13.80 -3.08
N ILE A 681 18.69 -13.69 -4.27
CA ILE A 681 19.33 -13.22 -5.51
C ILE A 681 19.06 -11.75 -5.78
N THR A 682 17.90 -11.23 -5.31
CA THR A 682 17.46 -9.85 -5.59
C THR A 682 18.42 -8.80 -5.06
N THR A 683 18.39 -7.64 -5.68
CA THR A 683 19.41 -6.59 -5.56
C THR A 683 18.87 -5.33 -4.90
N TYR A 684 19.74 -4.35 -4.71
CA TYR A 684 19.42 -3.02 -4.21
C TYR A 684 18.45 -2.29 -5.14
N GLY A 685 17.42 -1.66 -4.55
CA GLY A 685 16.47 -0.79 -5.23
C GLY A 685 15.25 -0.50 -4.35
N PHE A 686 14.90 0.79 -4.19
CA PHE A 686 13.81 1.22 -3.31
C PHE A 686 13.08 2.42 -3.89
N ASP A 687 11.75 2.39 -3.79
CA ASP A 687 10.90 3.55 -4.10
C ASP A 687 11.12 4.67 -3.06
N PRO A 688 11.34 5.92 -3.49
CA PRO A 688 11.66 7.02 -2.58
C PRO A 688 10.46 7.52 -1.75
N VAL A 689 9.24 7.13 -2.10
CA VAL A 689 8.02 7.58 -1.42
C VAL A 689 7.55 6.59 -0.38
N THR A 690 7.61 5.30 -0.69
CA THR A 690 7.08 4.23 0.16
C THR A 690 8.16 3.34 0.77
N GLY A 691 9.41 3.46 0.33
CA GLY A 691 10.46 2.52 0.70
C GLY A 691 10.29 1.12 0.11
N MET A 692 9.35 0.93 -0.83
CA MET A 692 9.09 -0.37 -1.45
C MET A 692 10.31 -0.86 -2.22
N GLN A 693 10.66 -2.11 -2.02
CA GLN A 693 11.79 -2.80 -2.67
C GLN A 693 11.57 -3.09 -4.15
N GLU A 694 12.65 -3.32 -4.91
CA GLU A 694 12.63 -3.63 -6.35
C GLU A 694 12.99 -5.11 -6.65
N PRO A 695 12.13 -6.10 -6.37
CA PRO A 695 12.41 -7.50 -6.73
C PRO A 695 11.93 -7.90 -8.13
N LYS A 696 11.39 -6.97 -8.93
CA LYS A 696 10.77 -7.27 -10.23
C LYS A 696 11.68 -7.01 -11.44
N ALA A 697 12.83 -6.40 -11.22
CA ALA A 697 13.82 -6.13 -12.26
C ALA A 697 15.23 -6.17 -11.65
N THR A 698 15.71 -7.35 -11.38
CA THR A 698 17.12 -7.59 -11.04
C THR A 698 17.81 -8.36 -12.17
N LEU A 699 19.12 -8.55 -12.09
CA LEU A 699 19.88 -9.36 -13.06
C LEU A 699 20.34 -10.64 -12.43
N CYS A 700 20.42 -11.72 -13.23
CA CYS A 700 20.95 -13.01 -12.78
C CYS A 700 21.75 -13.73 -13.87
N GLN A 701 22.46 -14.75 -13.44
CA GLN A 701 23.09 -15.78 -14.28
C GLN A 701 22.58 -17.15 -13.83
N ILE A 702 22.47 -18.06 -14.79
CA ILE A 702 21.98 -19.42 -14.59
C ILE A 702 22.92 -20.41 -15.27
N LYS A 703 23.22 -21.52 -14.62
CA LYS A 703 23.91 -22.67 -15.21
C LYS A 703 23.28 -23.99 -14.77
N ALA A 704 23.40 -25.02 -15.57
CA ALA A 704 23.06 -26.39 -15.15
C ALA A 704 23.87 -26.78 -13.91
N ALA A 705 23.25 -27.52 -12.98
CA ALA A 705 23.87 -27.98 -11.74
C ALA A 705 24.75 -29.20 -11.95
#